data_e5074228ee406491ddd01e1fdf39fb8d
#
_entry.id   e5074228ee406491ddd01e1fdf39fb8d
#
_cell.length_a   1.000
_cell.length_b   1.000
_cell.length_c   1.000
_cell.angle_alpha   90.00
_cell.angle_beta   90.00
_cell.angle_gamma   90.00
#
_symmetry.space_group_name_H-M   'P 1'
#
loop_
_entity.id
_entity.type
_entity.pdbx_description
1 polymer ?
#
loop_
_entity_poly.entity_id
_entity_poly.type
_entity_poly.pdbx_seq_one_letter_code
_entity_poly.pdbx_strand_id
1 'polypeptide(L)'
;MRIRSSKVVVFLLTFFILLSQVFTSSFALADNKVPFTIFHTNDMHGRLGYEEYKGTPTSFGSAREKALIDKEKQENPDRTVVTLDAGDAFQGLPVSNQSKGEDMAKAMNEIGYKAMTAGNHEFDFGLDTVEKYKNNPQNGGWLNFPMVSTNVYKDGKRLFEPSTILNENGVKIGIVGVTTPETATKTNPTGIQGVTFTKPIPEVTKEISRIKDQVDFIAVLAHLGDDTTTIEDEKGSALAAALRANPLFSGISILVIDGHSHQLIQDEKSSPVHHVQAKSYLEYIGKMTFDYNKDTKKIENFKSIMLSAKDNAKDLTPDAKVEKIVKAAQNEFAAKGSVVVIDKSPYTLEGTSENVRTKETNLGNLIADALYNSTKFDHESDFAVTNGGGIRTTLSKDLPVTVGDIIKVMPFGNQLTQIQVKGSDVKKMYEHSLRALINEKDGKEELDAQGKPQLGSNGGFLQSSSSIKVVFDPHRKAGDRVLSIHVLNKKTGEFEPLDPNRTYYVATNDFLAVGGDGYTMLGGARNEGGATMDDVVVNYIKQLSPEQFLAYQDPFPYSRIIPGIKPFVPETKPANPVNDGNVITDNNGVSHQTGQAAVQDALPELQVANANKEVKHFRTASAIKGNVKTLPNTGTTTDASMVGLGLLAATSLVISRRKANK
;
A
#
# COMPACT_ATOMS: atom_id res chain seq x y z
N MET A 1 -10.68 -97.81 -20.67
CA MET A 1 -9.98 -96.58 -21.05
C MET A 1 -10.94 -95.39 -20.87
N ARG A 2 -11.29 -95.04 -19.65
CA ARG A 2 -12.29 -93.96 -19.30
C ARG A 2 -12.01 -93.26 -17.96
N ILE A 3 -10.75 -92.87 -17.62
CA ILE A 3 -10.42 -92.14 -16.38
C ILE A 3 -9.36 -91.03 -16.60
N ARG A 4 -9.21 -90.49 -17.78
CA ARG A 4 -8.25 -89.38 -18.01
C ARG A 4 -8.88 -88.02 -18.41
N SER A 5 -10.18 -87.95 -18.65
CA SER A 5 -10.84 -86.70 -19.05
C SER A 5 -11.28 -85.82 -17.88
N SER A 6 -11.58 -86.38 -16.72
CA SER A 6 -12.06 -85.54 -15.55
C SER A 6 -10.96 -84.70 -14.88
N LYS A 7 -9.70 -85.19 -14.87
CA LYS A 7 -8.59 -84.44 -14.25
C LYS A 7 -8.15 -83.24 -15.10
N VAL A 8 -8.24 -83.34 -16.44
CA VAL A 8 -7.93 -82.24 -17.37
C VAL A 8 -9.03 -81.17 -17.30
N VAL A 9 -10.29 -81.54 -17.20
CA VAL A 9 -11.40 -80.60 -17.08
C VAL A 9 -11.34 -79.85 -15.73
N VAL A 10 -11.01 -80.54 -14.65
CA VAL A 10 -10.84 -79.89 -13.32
C VAL A 10 -9.63 -78.96 -13.33
N PHE A 11 -8.52 -79.33 -13.98
CA PHE A 11 -7.33 -78.47 -14.08
C PHE A 11 -7.59 -77.23 -14.96
N LEU A 12 -8.33 -77.37 -16.05
CA LEU A 12 -8.75 -76.25 -16.89
C LEU A 12 -9.76 -75.34 -16.20
N LEU A 13 -10.70 -75.86 -15.43
CA LEU A 13 -11.63 -75.07 -14.62
C LEU A 13 -10.94 -74.33 -13.46
N THR A 14 -10.01 -74.98 -12.75
CA THR A 14 -9.20 -74.30 -11.70
C THR A 14 -8.24 -73.28 -12.29
N PHE A 15 -7.66 -73.52 -13.47
CA PHE A 15 -6.83 -72.53 -14.18
C PHE A 15 -7.65 -71.33 -14.65
N PHE A 16 -8.88 -71.54 -15.16
CA PHE A 16 -9.81 -70.47 -15.54
C PHE A 16 -10.31 -69.65 -14.33
N ILE A 17 -10.56 -70.31 -13.18
CA ILE A 17 -10.94 -69.63 -11.93
C ILE A 17 -9.74 -68.83 -11.36
N LEU A 18 -8.52 -69.37 -11.43
CA LEU A 18 -7.30 -68.65 -11.06
C LEU A 18 -6.98 -67.49 -12.03
N LEU A 19 -7.21 -67.68 -13.34
CA LEU A 19 -7.10 -66.57 -14.30
C LEU A 19 -8.18 -65.52 -14.11
N SER A 20 -9.42 -65.91 -13.74
CA SER A 20 -10.46 -64.91 -13.41
C SER A 20 -10.17 -64.13 -12.13
N GLN A 21 -9.47 -64.73 -11.16
CA GLN A 21 -9.02 -64.00 -9.95
C GLN A 21 -7.80 -63.11 -10.21
N VAL A 22 -6.97 -63.36 -11.24
CA VAL A 22 -5.87 -62.50 -11.65
C VAL A 22 -6.37 -61.31 -12.52
N PHE A 23 -7.53 -61.47 -13.20
CA PHE A 23 -8.18 -60.39 -13.95
C PHE A 23 -9.21 -59.58 -13.17
N THR A 24 -9.50 -59.94 -11.92
CA THR A 24 -10.11 -59.06 -10.94
C THR A 24 -9.02 -58.29 -10.17
N SER A 25 -7.87 -58.02 -10.78
CA SER A 25 -7.12 -56.85 -10.39
C SER A 25 -8.09 -55.68 -10.46
N SER A 26 -8.53 -55.22 -9.36
CA SER A 26 -9.26 -53.99 -9.22
C SER A 26 -8.71 -53.01 -10.23
N PHE A 27 -9.48 -52.70 -11.29
CA PHE A 27 -9.44 -51.36 -11.79
C PHE A 27 -9.86 -50.50 -10.60
N ALA A 28 -8.96 -50.22 -9.68
CA ALA A 28 -9.07 -49.02 -8.90
C ALA A 28 -9.21 -47.95 -9.99
N LEU A 29 -10.42 -47.46 -10.20
CA LEU A 29 -10.66 -46.24 -10.93
C LEU A 29 -9.62 -45.31 -10.34
N ALA A 30 -8.57 -45.00 -11.11
CA ALA A 30 -7.56 -44.06 -10.70
C ALA A 30 -8.37 -42.85 -10.23
N ASP A 31 -8.21 -42.50 -8.98
CA ASP A 31 -8.96 -41.38 -8.41
C ASP A 31 -8.59 -40.17 -9.28
N ASN A 32 -9.54 -39.75 -10.15
CA ASN A 32 -9.29 -38.74 -11.20
C ASN A 32 -9.23 -37.35 -10.57
N LYS A 33 -8.68 -37.29 -9.34
CA LYS A 33 -8.50 -36.10 -8.54
C LYS A 33 -7.05 -35.65 -8.57
N VAL A 34 -6.88 -34.34 -8.69
CA VAL A 34 -5.58 -33.68 -8.60
C VAL A 34 -5.57 -32.86 -7.32
N PRO A 35 -4.74 -33.20 -6.32
CA PRO A 35 -4.64 -32.44 -5.10
C PRO A 35 -3.87 -31.13 -5.33
N PHE A 36 -4.41 -30.04 -4.85
CA PHE A 36 -3.84 -28.70 -4.95
C PHE A 36 -3.52 -28.10 -3.59
N THR A 37 -2.43 -27.35 -3.54
CA THR A 37 -2.17 -26.32 -2.53
C THR A 37 -1.96 -25.00 -3.25
N ILE A 38 -2.80 -23.99 -3.01
CA ILE A 38 -2.60 -22.63 -3.48
C ILE A 38 -2.14 -21.78 -2.30
N PHE A 39 -0.93 -21.24 -2.39
CA PHE A 39 -0.49 -20.14 -1.53
C PHE A 39 -0.90 -18.82 -2.15
N HIS A 40 -1.33 -17.87 -1.32
CA HIS A 40 -1.66 -16.53 -1.79
C HIS A 40 -1.18 -15.46 -0.83
N THR A 41 -0.81 -14.35 -1.43
CA THR A 41 -0.42 -13.11 -0.76
C THR A 41 -1.19 -11.94 -1.34
N ASN A 42 -1.19 -10.84 -0.62
CA ASN A 42 -1.72 -9.54 -1.02
C ASN A 42 -1.07 -8.47 -0.15
N ASP A 43 -1.02 -7.23 -0.65
CA ASP A 43 -0.58 -6.07 0.12
C ASP A 43 0.78 -6.29 0.81
N MET A 44 1.74 -6.88 0.08
CA MET A 44 3.08 -7.15 0.62
C MET A 44 3.88 -5.88 0.89
N HIS A 45 3.62 -4.81 0.12
CA HIS A 45 4.20 -3.47 0.32
C HIS A 45 5.71 -3.49 0.55
N GLY A 46 6.44 -4.21 -0.32
CA GLY A 46 7.90 -4.24 -0.31
C GLY A 46 8.53 -4.95 0.89
N ARG A 47 7.82 -5.86 1.56
CA ARG A 47 8.33 -6.65 2.69
C ARG A 47 9.33 -7.73 2.25
N LEU A 48 10.46 -7.28 1.69
CA LEU A 48 11.55 -8.17 1.26
C LEU A 48 12.17 -8.94 2.43
N GLY A 49 12.46 -8.24 3.53
CA GLY A 49 13.14 -8.79 4.69
C GLY A 49 12.19 -9.39 5.73
N TYR A 50 12.67 -10.37 6.48
CA TYR A 50 12.03 -10.83 7.70
C TYR A 50 12.00 -9.72 8.74
N GLU A 51 10.85 -9.57 9.42
CA GLU A 51 10.68 -8.59 10.48
C GLU A 51 10.22 -9.24 11.78
N GLU A 52 10.74 -8.74 12.91
CA GLU A 52 10.29 -9.11 14.24
C GLU A 52 10.20 -7.89 15.17
N TYR A 53 9.29 -7.94 16.13
CA TYR A 53 9.17 -6.95 17.19
C TYR A 53 9.26 -7.63 18.56
N LYS A 54 10.25 -7.25 19.36
CA LYS A 54 10.53 -7.85 20.69
C LYS A 54 10.61 -9.39 20.66
N GLY A 55 11.26 -9.93 19.62
CA GLY A 55 11.44 -11.37 19.44
C GLY A 55 10.21 -12.12 18.90
N THR A 56 9.14 -11.41 18.56
CA THR A 56 7.94 -11.97 17.91
C THR A 56 7.97 -11.63 16.43
N PRO A 57 7.93 -12.62 15.51
CA PRO A 57 7.85 -12.37 14.08
C PRO A 57 6.61 -11.56 13.71
N THR A 58 6.80 -10.52 12.90
CA THR A 58 5.73 -9.65 12.38
C THR A 58 5.58 -9.73 10.86
N SER A 59 6.61 -10.24 10.16
CA SER A 59 6.56 -10.52 8.73
C SER A 59 7.43 -11.74 8.40
N PHE A 60 6.96 -12.59 7.48
CA PHE A 60 7.78 -13.69 6.95
C PHE A 60 9.01 -13.18 6.20
N GLY A 61 8.86 -12.10 5.45
CA GLY A 61 9.82 -11.72 4.42
C GLY A 61 9.94 -12.77 3.31
N SER A 62 10.39 -12.35 2.15
CA SER A 62 10.41 -13.17 0.93
C SER A 62 11.20 -14.47 1.04
N ALA A 63 12.31 -14.47 1.77
CA ALA A 63 13.17 -15.68 1.88
C ALA A 63 12.54 -16.79 2.76
N ARG A 64 11.76 -16.44 3.78
CA ARG A 64 11.03 -17.41 4.60
C ARG A 64 9.70 -17.80 3.97
N GLU A 65 9.07 -16.91 3.23
CA GLU A 65 7.94 -17.27 2.36
C GLU A 65 8.32 -18.39 1.38
N LYS A 66 9.45 -18.25 0.67
CA LYS A 66 9.98 -19.30 -0.20
C LYS A 66 10.19 -20.61 0.55
N ALA A 67 10.82 -20.54 1.74
CA ALA A 67 11.08 -21.71 2.56
C ALA A 67 9.78 -22.42 3.01
N LEU A 68 8.72 -21.66 3.33
CA LEU A 68 7.40 -22.21 3.67
C LEU A 68 6.78 -22.97 2.50
N ILE A 69 6.84 -22.38 1.30
CA ILE A 69 6.31 -22.99 0.07
C ILE A 69 7.09 -24.26 -0.27
N ASP A 70 8.43 -24.23 -0.16
CA ASP A 70 9.27 -25.39 -0.46
C ASP A 70 9.09 -26.51 0.57
N LYS A 71 8.85 -26.17 1.83
CA LYS A 71 8.47 -27.13 2.87
C LYS A 71 7.18 -27.87 2.50
N GLU A 72 6.15 -27.15 2.04
CA GLU A 72 4.91 -27.77 1.57
C GLU A 72 5.15 -28.74 0.42
N LYS A 73 5.98 -28.37 -0.57
CA LYS A 73 6.34 -29.24 -1.72
C LYS A 73 7.08 -30.51 -1.26
N GLN A 74 7.89 -30.43 -0.21
CA GLN A 74 8.63 -31.57 0.36
C GLN A 74 7.74 -32.49 1.19
N GLU A 75 6.87 -31.90 2.02
CA GLU A 75 5.98 -32.67 2.90
C GLU A 75 4.80 -33.31 2.14
N ASN A 76 4.38 -32.70 1.03
CA ASN A 76 3.24 -33.11 0.22
C ASN A 76 3.60 -33.19 -1.26
N PRO A 77 4.51 -34.11 -1.68
CA PRO A 77 5.06 -34.16 -3.04
C PRO A 77 4.02 -34.48 -4.13
N ASP A 78 2.90 -35.09 -3.74
CA ASP A 78 1.80 -35.41 -4.65
C ASP A 78 0.87 -34.22 -4.93
N ARG A 79 0.99 -33.12 -4.16
CA ARG A 79 0.16 -31.94 -4.35
C ARG A 79 0.76 -30.98 -5.37
N THR A 80 -0.10 -30.44 -6.20
CA THR A 80 0.24 -29.34 -7.12
C THR A 80 0.28 -28.03 -6.35
N VAL A 81 1.45 -27.42 -6.22
CA VAL A 81 1.63 -26.18 -5.45
C VAL A 81 1.69 -25.00 -6.40
N VAL A 82 0.78 -24.03 -6.23
CA VAL A 82 0.67 -22.78 -6.99
C VAL A 82 0.75 -21.58 -6.03
N THR A 83 1.46 -20.53 -6.41
CA THR A 83 1.57 -19.29 -5.63
C THR A 83 1.03 -18.13 -6.45
N LEU A 84 0.10 -17.34 -5.88
CA LEU A 84 -0.61 -16.24 -6.52
C LEU A 84 -0.57 -14.99 -5.64
N ASP A 85 -0.64 -13.80 -6.25
CA ASP A 85 -0.67 -12.54 -5.52
C ASP A 85 -1.84 -11.64 -5.96
N ALA A 86 -2.49 -10.99 -5.01
CA ALA A 86 -3.63 -10.13 -5.23
C ALA A 86 -3.29 -8.62 -5.20
N GLY A 87 -2.04 -8.25 -5.53
CA GLY A 87 -1.63 -6.86 -5.77
C GLY A 87 -1.04 -6.14 -4.56
N ASP A 88 -0.56 -4.92 -4.80
CA ASP A 88 0.17 -4.06 -3.86
C ASP A 88 1.45 -4.73 -3.31
N ALA A 89 2.22 -5.33 -4.22
CA ALA A 89 3.43 -6.06 -3.84
C ALA A 89 4.66 -5.15 -3.72
N PHE A 90 4.84 -4.17 -4.61
CA PHE A 90 6.14 -3.54 -4.88
C PHE A 90 6.41 -2.28 -4.08
N GLN A 91 5.38 -1.43 -3.92
CA GLN A 91 5.50 -0.16 -3.21
C GLN A 91 5.22 -0.35 -1.72
N GLY A 92 5.99 0.33 -0.87
CA GLY A 92 5.77 0.35 0.58
C GLY A 92 7.06 0.64 1.31
N LEU A 93 7.82 -0.39 1.70
CA LEU A 93 9.09 -0.16 2.39
C LEU A 93 10.13 0.49 1.47
N PRO A 94 10.90 1.45 2.01
CA PRO A 94 11.92 2.16 1.24
C PRO A 94 12.97 1.26 0.59
N VAL A 95 13.24 0.11 1.20
CA VAL A 95 14.15 -0.90 0.63
C VAL A 95 13.66 -1.44 -0.72
N SER A 96 12.35 -1.49 -0.94
CA SER A 96 11.76 -1.84 -2.23
C SER A 96 11.59 -0.60 -3.12
N ASN A 97 11.16 0.52 -2.54
CA ASN A 97 10.91 1.76 -3.28
C ASN A 97 12.15 2.31 -3.98
N GLN A 98 13.35 2.14 -3.41
CA GLN A 98 14.60 2.61 -4.01
C GLN A 98 14.88 2.01 -5.39
N SER A 99 14.41 0.77 -5.63
CA SER A 99 14.47 0.08 -6.93
C SER A 99 13.14 0.12 -7.68
N LYS A 100 12.16 0.91 -7.19
CA LYS A 100 10.78 0.94 -7.69
C LYS A 100 10.15 -0.45 -7.75
N GLY A 101 10.49 -1.32 -6.77
CA GLY A 101 9.98 -2.69 -6.68
C GLY A 101 10.74 -3.74 -7.51
N GLU A 102 11.80 -3.39 -8.26
CA GLU A 102 12.56 -4.36 -9.06
C GLU A 102 13.13 -5.51 -8.21
N ASP A 103 13.62 -5.20 -7.01
CA ASP A 103 14.17 -6.24 -6.11
C ASP A 103 13.08 -7.15 -5.55
N MET A 104 11.88 -6.61 -5.30
CA MET A 104 10.71 -7.42 -4.93
C MET A 104 10.29 -8.33 -6.09
N ALA A 105 10.25 -7.81 -7.32
CA ALA A 105 9.98 -8.60 -8.51
C ALA A 105 10.98 -9.76 -8.70
N LYS A 106 12.29 -9.51 -8.47
CA LYS A 106 13.33 -10.57 -8.48
C LYS A 106 13.06 -11.63 -7.42
N ALA A 107 12.67 -11.23 -6.21
CA ALA A 107 12.34 -12.16 -5.14
C ALA A 107 11.10 -13.00 -5.49
N MET A 108 10.02 -12.38 -5.98
CA MET A 108 8.81 -13.10 -6.41
C MET A 108 9.07 -14.09 -7.55
N ASN A 109 9.93 -13.73 -8.51
CA ASN A 109 10.38 -14.64 -9.57
C ASN A 109 11.09 -15.88 -9.00
N GLU A 110 11.99 -15.73 -8.05
CA GLU A 110 12.72 -16.85 -7.41
C GLU A 110 11.81 -17.68 -6.49
N ILE A 111 10.82 -17.07 -5.83
CA ILE A 111 9.79 -17.76 -5.05
C ILE A 111 8.96 -18.66 -5.96
N GLY A 112 8.69 -18.22 -7.18
CA GLY A 112 7.96 -18.97 -8.19
C GLY A 112 6.49 -18.64 -8.24
N TYR A 113 6.14 -17.37 -8.07
CA TYR A 113 4.79 -16.87 -8.34
C TYR A 113 4.38 -17.21 -9.77
N LYS A 114 3.09 -17.50 -9.96
CA LYS A 114 2.53 -17.91 -11.24
C LYS A 114 1.68 -16.84 -11.91
N ALA A 115 1.10 -15.96 -11.16
CA ALA A 115 0.37 -14.79 -11.63
C ALA A 115 0.13 -13.80 -10.48
N MET A 116 -0.12 -12.53 -10.83
CA MET A 116 -0.60 -11.50 -9.91
C MET A 116 -1.63 -10.59 -10.59
N THR A 117 -2.39 -9.83 -9.80
CA THR A 117 -3.14 -8.68 -10.30
C THR A 117 -2.42 -7.37 -9.98
N ALA A 118 -2.79 -6.29 -10.67
CA ALA A 118 -2.34 -4.96 -10.29
C ALA A 118 -3.22 -4.42 -9.16
N GLY A 119 -2.61 -3.98 -8.05
CA GLY A 119 -3.26 -3.15 -7.04
C GLY A 119 -3.17 -1.66 -7.40
N ASN A 120 -3.56 -0.78 -6.48
CA ASN A 120 -3.46 0.67 -6.70
C ASN A 120 -2.03 1.19 -6.56
N HIS A 121 -1.21 0.59 -5.73
CA HIS A 121 0.16 1.01 -5.49
C HIS A 121 1.16 0.54 -6.58
N GLU A 122 0.78 -0.35 -7.47
CA GLU A 122 1.57 -0.64 -8.66
C GLU A 122 1.70 0.57 -9.60
N PHE A 123 0.83 1.57 -9.48
CA PHE A 123 0.85 2.78 -10.30
C PHE A 123 1.65 3.93 -9.69
N ASP A 124 2.08 3.86 -8.42
CA ASP A 124 2.74 4.95 -7.70
C ASP A 124 4.05 5.43 -8.36
N PHE A 125 4.77 4.52 -8.99
CA PHE A 125 6.02 4.84 -9.71
C PHE A 125 5.82 5.22 -11.19
N GLY A 126 4.55 5.40 -11.62
CA GLY A 126 4.17 5.81 -12.96
C GLY A 126 4.11 4.69 -13.99
N LEU A 127 3.49 5.00 -15.14
CA LEU A 127 3.19 4.01 -16.19
C LEU A 127 4.44 3.36 -16.80
N ASP A 128 5.56 4.07 -16.89
CA ASP A 128 6.82 3.48 -17.39
C ASP A 128 7.29 2.33 -16.49
N THR A 129 7.01 2.41 -15.19
CA THR A 129 7.31 1.32 -14.24
C THR A 129 6.29 0.19 -14.35
N VAL A 130 5.00 0.52 -14.55
CA VAL A 130 3.95 -0.49 -14.83
C VAL A 130 4.32 -1.32 -16.07
N GLU A 131 4.87 -0.70 -17.12
CA GLU A 131 5.38 -1.42 -18.30
C GLU A 131 6.51 -2.40 -17.95
N LYS A 132 7.33 -2.11 -16.91
CA LYS A 132 8.34 -3.05 -16.42
C LYS A 132 7.71 -4.23 -15.68
N TYR A 133 6.66 -4.01 -14.91
CA TYR A 133 5.96 -5.09 -14.20
C TYR A 133 5.22 -6.03 -15.15
N LYS A 134 4.53 -5.52 -16.15
CA LYS A 134 3.72 -6.36 -17.05
C LYS A 134 4.52 -7.06 -18.15
N ASN A 135 5.75 -6.66 -18.39
CA ASN A 135 6.63 -7.30 -19.38
C ASN A 135 7.60 -8.28 -18.71
N ASN A 136 7.90 -9.38 -19.41
CA ASN A 136 8.88 -10.33 -18.92
C ASN A 136 10.33 -9.84 -19.14
N PRO A 137 11.34 -10.43 -18.44
CA PRO A 137 12.73 -10.01 -18.57
C PRO A 137 13.31 -10.07 -19.97
N GLN A 138 12.81 -10.97 -20.83
CA GLN A 138 13.24 -11.08 -22.24
C GLN A 138 12.81 -9.86 -23.06
N ASN A 139 11.72 -9.20 -22.66
CA ASN A 139 11.18 -7.98 -23.26
C ASN A 139 11.54 -6.71 -22.45
N GLY A 140 12.55 -6.80 -21.59
CA GLY A 140 13.02 -5.69 -20.77
C GLY A 140 12.13 -5.37 -19.56
N GLY A 141 11.25 -6.27 -19.17
CA GLY A 141 10.44 -6.20 -17.96
C GLY A 141 11.11 -6.88 -16.75
N TRP A 142 10.36 -7.03 -15.66
CA TRP A 142 10.87 -7.53 -14.38
C TRP A 142 10.24 -8.84 -13.92
N LEU A 143 8.97 -9.12 -14.28
CA LEU A 143 8.27 -10.34 -13.86
C LEU A 143 8.40 -11.45 -14.91
N ASN A 144 8.68 -12.67 -14.47
CA ASN A 144 8.66 -13.86 -15.33
C ASN A 144 7.30 -14.59 -15.33
N PHE A 145 6.29 -13.97 -14.71
CA PHE A 145 4.89 -14.41 -14.65
C PHE A 145 3.96 -13.23 -15.01
N PRO A 146 2.72 -13.49 -15.46
CA PRO A 146 1.81 -12.44 -15.89
C PRO A 146 1.25 -11.62 -14.73
N MET A 147 1.15 -10.30 -14.95
CA MET A 147 0.29 -9.38 -14.22
C MET A 147 -0.96 -9.14 -15.06
N VAL A 148 -2.14 -9.35 -14.47
CA VAL A 148 -3.43 -9.32 -15.17
C VAL A 148 -4.40 -8.33 -14.52
N SER A 149 -5.26 -7.66 -15.33
CA SER A 149 -6.40 -6.87 -14.84
C SER A 149 -7.45 -6.65 -15.93
N THR A 150 -8.72 -6.92 -15.62
CA THR A 150 -9.83 -6.83 -16.57
C THR A 150 -10.32 -5.41 -16.81
N ASN A 151 -10.18 -4.50 -15.84
CA ASN A 151 -10.93 -3.26 -15.74
C ASN A 151 -10.06 -1.98 -15.80
N VAL A 152 -8.80 -2.10 -16.18
CA VAL A 152 -7.88 -0.97 -16.32
C VAL A 152 -7.67 -0.62 -17.80
N TYR A 153 -7.94 0.63 -18.17
CA TYR A 153 -7.86 1.10 -19.55
C TYR A 153 -6.98 2.35 -19.64
N LYS A 154 -6.11 2.39 -20.66
CA LYS A 154 -5.32 3.55 -21.04
C LYS A 154 -5.79 4.02 -22.42
N ASP A 155 -6.27 5.26 -22.51
CA ASP A 155 -6.79 5.84 -23.75
C ASP A 155 -7.80 4.92 -24.47
N GLY A 156 -8.71 4.31 -23.68
CA GLY A 156 -9.77 3.41 -24.16
C GLY A 156 -9.32 1.99 -24.53
N LYS A 157 -8.03 1.64 -24.38
CA LYS A 157 -7.51 0.28 -24.58
C LYS A 157 -7.14 -0.35 -23.25
N ARG A 158 -7.37 -1.66 -23.10
CA ARG A 158 -6.90 -2.37 -21.90
C ARG A 158 -5.40 -2.21 -21.72
N LEU A 159 -5.00 -1.85 -20.50
CA LEU A 159 -3.59 -1.69 -20.13
C LEU A 159 -2.92 -3.06 -19.85
N PHE A 160 -3.67 -4.01 -19.32
CA PHE A 160 -3.23 -5.36 -18.99
C PHE A 160 -4.01 -6.41 -19.79
N GLU A 161 -3.43 -7.61 -19.91
CA GLU A 161 -4.22 -8.78 -20.30
C GLU A 161 -5.27 -9.04 -19.20
N PRO A 162 -6.54 -9.31 -19.57
CA PRO A 162 -7.62 -9.46 -18.58
C PRO A 162 -7.50 -10.76 -17.78
N SER A 163 -6.87 -11.77 -18.36
CA SER A 163 -6.71 -13.10 -17.78
C SER A 163 -5.55 -13.86 -18.40
N THR A 164 -5.14 -14.93 -17.74
CA THR A 164 -4.20 -15.93 -18.27
C THR A 164 -4.68 -17.34 -17.89
N ILE A 165 -4.18 -18.36 -18.58
CA ILE A 165 -4.49 -19.76 -18.28
C ILE A 165 -3.20 -20.47 -17.88
N LEU A 166 -3.16 -20.97 -16.65
CA LEU A 166 -2.09 -21.84 -16.16
C LEU A 166 -2.48 -23.30 -16.42
N ASN A 167 -1.50 -24.14 -16.76
CA ASN A 167 -1.69 -25.59 -16.89
C ASN A 167 -0.78 -26.29 -15.88
N GLU A 168 -1.37 -26.74 -14.79
CA GLU A 168 -0.65 -27.37 -13.68
C GLU A 168 -1.14 -28.82 -13.51
N ASN A 169 -0.28 -29.79 -13.76
CA ASN A 169 -0.57 -31.23 -13.74
C ASN A 169 -1.80 -31.65 -14.58
N GLY A 170 -1.96 -31.02 -15.75
CA GLY A 170 -3.05 -31.30 -16.66
C GLY A 170 -4.40 -30.75 -16.20
N VAL A 171 -4.41 -29.80 -15.26
CA VAL A 171 -5.57 -28.99 -14.85
C VAL A 171 -5.35 -27.56 -15.30
N LYS A 172 -6.31 -27.00 -16.03
CA LYS A 172 -6.27 -25.64 -16.55
C LYS A 172 -6.94 -24.68 -15.59
N ILE A 173 -6.17 -23.75 -15.05
CA ILE A 173 -6.63 -22.74 -14.10
C ILE A 173 -6.79 -21.42 -14.84
N GLY A 174 -8.01 -20.87 -14.90
CA GLY A 174 -8.23 -19.51 -15.41
C GLY A 174 -7.89 -18.50 -14.33
N ILE A 175 -6.90 -17.65 -14.58
CA ILE A 175 -6.55 -16.54 -13.68
C ILE A 175 -7.15 -15.26 -14.26
N VAL A 176 -8.03 -14.60 -13.52
CA VAL A 176 -8.68 -13.35 -13.91
C VAL A 176 -8.27 -12.27 -12.91
N GLY A 177 -7.72 -11.15 -13.38
CA GLY A 177 -7.33 -10.04 -12.50
C GLY A 177 -8.36 -8.93 -12.48
N VAL A 178 -8.45 -8.21 -11.36
CA VAL A 178 -9.27 -6.99 -11.24
C VAL A 178 -8.69 -6.03 -10.22
N THR A 179 -8.66 -4.75 -10.57
CA THR A 179 -8.09 -3.64 -9.78
C THR A 179 -9.22 -2.76 -9.23
N THR A 180 -9.07 -2.25 -8.01
CA THR A 180 -10.06 -1.36 -7.42
C THR A 180 -10.21 -0.05 -8.21
N PRO A 181 -11.45 0.43 -8.45
CA PRO A 181 -11.68 1.77 -9.01
C PRO A 181 -11.18 2.89 -8.10
N GLU A 182 -11.02 2.65 -6.81
CA GLU A 182 -10.42 3.59 -5.85
C GLU A 182 -8.99 3.99 -6.23
N THR A 183 -8.32 3.24 -7.11
CA THR A 183 -7.01 3.59 -7.67
C THR A 183 -7.01 4.99 -8.29
N ALA A 184 -8.13 5.43 -8.86
CA ALA A 184 -8.27 6.80 -9.40
C ALA A 184 -7.97 7.90 -8.37
N THR A 185 -8.10 7.60 -7.07
CA THR A 185 -7.88 8.54 -5.95
C THR A 185 -6.90 8.04 -4.90
N LYS A 186 -6.48 6.77 -4.97
CA LYS A 186 -5.58 6.14 -3.97
C LYS A 186 -4.21 5.77 -4.55
N THR A 187 -3.77 6.44 -5.61
CA THR A 187 -2.40 6.41 -6.15
C THR A 187 -1.98 7.79 -6.58
N ASN A 188 -0.71 7.98 -6.95
CA ASN A 188 -0.21 9.26 -7.46
C ASN A 188 -0.92 9.61 -8.79
N PRO A 189 -1.73 10.67 -8.85
CA PRO A 189 -2.51 11.01 -10.04
C PRO A 189 -1.66 11.33 -11.28
N THR A 190 -0.40 11.76 -11.09
CA THR A 190 0.50 11.98 -12.23
C THR A 190 0.91 10.66 -12.88
N GLY A 191 0.91 9.57 -12.11
CA GLY A 191 1.24 8.22 -12.56
C GLY A 191 0.13 7.53 -13.36
N ILE A 192 -1.09 8.07 -13.35
CA ILE A 192 -2.27 7.46 -13.99
C ILE A 192 -2.95 8.35 -15.04
N GLN A 193 -2.24 9.34 -15.59
CA GLN A 193 -2.81 10.24 -16.60
C GLN A 193 -3.34 9.46 -17.81
N GLY A 194 -4.65 9.66 -18.13
CA GLY A 194 -5.35 8.97 -19.20
C GLY A 194 -5.72 7.50 -18.88
N VAL A 195 -5.50 7.05 -17.64
CA VAL A 195 -5.97 5.74 -17.16
C VAL A 195 -7.37 5.86 -16.58
N THR A 196 -8.21 4.88 -16.85
CA THR A 196 -9.55 4.75 -16.28
C THR A 196 -9.74 3.36 -15.68
N PHE A 197 -10.47 3.32 -14.56
CA PHE A 197 -10.79 2.09 -13.84
C PHE A 197 -12.30 1.90 -13.90
N THR A 198 -12.76 0.80 -14.52
CA THR A 198 -14.18 0.52 -14.69
C THR A 198 -14.70 -0.39 -13.57
N LYS A 199 -16.03 -0.52 -13.47
CA LYS A 199 -16.69 -1.34 -12.43
C LYS A 199 -16.22 -2.81 -12.47
N PRO A 200 -15.84 -3.39 -11.31
CA PRO A 200 -15.25 -4.73 -11.22
C PRO A 200 -16.19 -5.84 -11.70
N ILE A 201 -17.41 -5.90 -11.15
CA ILE A 201 -18.34 -7.02 -11.35
C ILE A 201 -18.69 -7.25 -12.83
N PRO A 202 -19.04 -6.23 -13.64
CA PRO A 202 -19.32 -6.42 -15.06
C PRO A 202 -18.10 -6.93 -15.86
N GLU A 203 -16.91 -6.38 -15.61
CA GLU A 203 -15.69 -6.76 -16.35
C GLU A 203 -15.24 -8.18 -16.02
N VAL A 204 -15.25 -8.56 -14.72
CA VAL A 204 -14.91 -9.92 -14.29
C VAL A 204 -15.94 -10.92 -14.83
N THR A 205 -17.25 -10.61 -14.74
CA THR A 205 -18.32 -11.47 -15.27
C THR A 205 -18.15 -11.72 -16.76
N LYS A 206 -17.84 -10.68 -17.53
CA LYS A 206 -17.59 -10.77 -18.98
C LYS A 206 -16.40 -11.66 -19.28
N GLU A 207 -15.30 -11.46 -18.53
CA GLU A 207 -14.07 -12.23 -18.77
C GLU A 207 -14.22 -13.70 -18.37
N ILE A 208 -14.82 -14.01 -17.23
CA ILE A 208 -15.13 -15.39 -16.83
C ILE A 208 -16.01 -16.06 -17.89
N SER A 209 -17.06 -15.37 -18.40
CA SER A 209 -17.92 -15.92 -19.44
C SER A 209 -17.16 -16.27 -20.72
N ARG A 210 -16.08 -15.52 -21.04
CA ARG A 210 -15.25 -15.75 -22.22
C ARG A 210 -14.35 -17.00 -22.09
N ILE A 211 -13.84 -17.27 -20.86
CA ILE A 211 -12.82 -18.32 -20.66
C ILE A 211 -13.35 -19.59 -19.99
N LYS A 212 -14.51 -19.57 -19.33
CA LYS A 212 -15.02 -20.66 -18.49
C LYS A 212 -15.06 -22.04 -19.16
N ASP A 213 -15.29 -22.08 -20.47
CA ASP A 213 -15.34 -23.33 -21.22
C ASP A 213 -13.96 -23.83 -21.67
N GLN A 214 -12.89 -23.07 -21.39
CA GLN A 214 -11.51 -23.39 -21.74
C GLN A 214 -10.69 -23.86 -20.53
N VAL A 215 -11.25 -23.75 -19.32
CA VAL A 215 -10.56 -23.96 -18.04
C VAL A 215 -11.34 -24.92 -17.13
N ASP A 216 -10.67 -25.45 -16.16
CA ASP A 216 -11.21 -26.42 -15.22
C ASP A 216 -11.80 -25.75 -13.97
N PHE A 217 -11.12 -24.72 -13.44
CA PHE A 217 -11.62 -23.82 -12.40
C PHE A 217 -11.01 -22.44 -12.57
N ILE A 218 -11.48 -21.47 -11.81
CA ILE A 218 -11.05 -20.07 -11.92
C ILE A 218 -10.51 -19.57 -10.58
N ALA A 219 -9.41 -18.84 -10.60
CA ALA A 219 -8.97 -17.97 -9.53
C ALA A 219 -9.09 -16.51 -9.99
N VAL A 220 -9.89 -15.72 -9.29
CA VAL A 220 -9.98 -14.27 -9.47
C VAL A 220 -9.03 -13.62 -8.47
N LEU A 221 -8.01 -12.95 -8.99
CA LEU A 221 -7.11 -12.13 -8.21
C LEU A 221 -7.72 -10.73 -8.15
N ALA A 222 -8.32 -10.41 -7.01
CA ALA A 222 -9.08 -9.20 -6.80
C ALA A 222 -8.30 -8.26 -5.87
N HIS A 223 -8.01 -7.06 -6.31
CA HIS A 223 -7.50 -6.02 -5.44
C HIS A 223 -8.60 -4.98 -5.23
N LEU A 224 -9.61 -5.34 -4.41
CA LEU A 224 -10.86 -4.59 -4.27
C LEU A 224 -11.10 -4.12 -2.83
N GLY A 225 -10.81 -4.98 -1.87
CA GLY A 225 -11.05 -4.73 -0.46
C GLY A 225 -12.50 -4.93 -0.02
N ASP A 226 -12.68 -4.84 1.29
CA ASP A 226 -13.98 -5.10 1.94
C ASP A 226 -14.18 -4.21 3.17
N ASP A 227 -13.59 -3.01 3.16
CA ASP A 227 -13.71 -2.05 4.26
C ASP A 227 -15.01 -1.22 4.18
N THR A 228 -15.26 -0.43 5.24
CA THR A 228 -16.48 0.39 5.36
C THR A 228 -16.47 1.63 4.47
N THR A 229 -15.33 1.98 3.86
CA THR A 229 -15.18 3.15 3.00
C THR A 229 -15.30 2.82 1.52
N THR A 230 -15.07 1.57 1.15
CA THR A 230 -15.23 1.08 -0.22
C THR A 230 -16.70 1.05 -0.63
N ILE A 231 -16.99 1.49 -1.86
CA ILE A 231 -18.33 1.46 -2.45
C ILE A 231 -18.83 0.01 -2.49
N GLU A 232 -20.08 -0.22 -2.06
CA GLU A 232 -20.61 -1.58 -1.83
C GLU A 232 -20.51 -2.51 -3.05
N ASP A 233 -20.80 -2.02 -4.26
CA ASP A 233 -20.72 -2.80 -5.51
C ASP A 233 -19.31 -2.91 -6.10
N GLU A 234 -18.29 -2.39 -5.39
CA GLU A 234 -16.88 -2.47 -5.75
C GLU A 234 -16.07 -3.35 -4.78
N LYS A 235 -16.69 -3.86 -3.71
CA LYS A 235 -16.06 -4.76 -2.74
C LYS A 235 -15.79 -6.16 -3.28
N GLY A 236 -14.77 -6.83 -2.75
CA GLY A 236 -14.47 -8.23 -3.04
C GLY A 236 -15.57 -9.19 -2.62
N SER A 237 -16.20 -8.96 -1.45
CA SER A 237 -17.37 -9.72 -1.00
C SER A 237 -18.57 -9.57 -1.93
N ALA A 238 -18.81 -8.37 -2.45
CA ALA A 238 -19.88 -8.11 -3.42
C ALA A 238 -19.61 -8.82 -4.75
N LEU A 239 -18.35 -8.79 -5.23
CA LEU A 239 -17.93 -9.57 -6.39
C LEU A 239 -18.18 -11.08 -6.18
N ALA A 240 -17.71 -11.64 -5.07
CA ALA A 240 -17.92 -13.06 -4.75
C ALA A 240 -19.41 -13.42 -4.68
N ALA A 241 -20.24 -12.56 -4.07
CA ALA A 241 -21.68 -12.75 -4.01
C ALA A 241 -22.33 -12.71 -5.40
N ALA A 242 -21.95 -11.75 -6.25
CA ALA A 242 -22.45 -11.63 -7.62
C ALA A 242 -22.09 -12.84 -8.48
N LEU A 243 -20.83 -13.34 -8.37
CA LEU A 243 -20.38 -14.54 -9.09
C LEU A 243 -21.14 -15.79 -8.61
N ARG A 244 -21.38 -15.93 -7.31
CA ARG A 244 -22.15 -17.04 -6.72
C ARG A 244 -23.61 -17.04 -7.16
N ALA A 245 -24.22 -15.86 -7.26
CA ALA A 245 -25.60 -15.70 -7.69
C ALA A 245 -25.81 -15.86 -9.20
N ASN A 246 -24.73 -15.84 -10.01
CA ASN A 246 -24.85 -15.89 -11.46
C ASN A 246 -25.03 -17.35 -11.94
N PRO A 247 -26.17 -17.71 -12.55
CA PRO A 247 -26.46 -19.07 -12.99
C PRO A 247 -25.49 -19.57 -14.08
N LEU A 248 -24.84 -18.69 -14.84
CA LEU A 248 -23.84 -19.05 -15.86
C LEU A 248 -22.57 -19.69 -15.25
N PHE A 249 -22.35 -19.52 -13.94
CA PHE A 249 -21.16 -19.99 -13.24
C PHE A 249 -21.45 -21.13 -12.24
N SER A 250 -22.69 -21.62 -12.15
CA SER A 250 -23.08 -22.70 -11.24
C SER A 250 -22.33 -24.01 -11.47
N GLY A 251 -21.77 -24.21 -12.68
CA GLY A 251 -21.02 -25.41 -13.07
C GLY A 251 -19.51 -25.33 -12.86
N ILE A 252 -18.97 -24.17 -12.48
CA ILE A 252 -17.52 -23.96 -12.31
C ILE A 252 -17.19 -23.48 -10.91
N SER A 253 -16.09 -23.99 -10.34
CA SER A 253 -15.58 -23.50 -9.04
C SER A 253 -14.76 -22.24 -9.23
N ILE A 254 -14.95 -21.25 -8.33
CA ILE A 254 -14.27 -19.95 -8.38
C ILE A 254 -13.65 -19.64 -7.01
N LEU A 255 -12.38 -19.25 -7.01
CA LEU A 255 -11.66 -18.77 -5.84
C LEU A 255 -11.43 -17.27 -6.03
N VAL A 256 -11.96 -16.42 -5.14
CA VAL A 256 -11.68 -14.97 -5.12
C VAL A 256 -10.62 -14.73 -4.05
N ILE A 257 -9.45 -14.31 -4.49
CA ILE A 257 -8.30 -13.96 -3.64
C ILE A 257 -8.20 -12.44 -3.67
N ASP A 258 -8.46 -11.79 -2.54
CA ASP A 258 -8.64 -10.34 -2.45
C ASP A 258 -7.46 -9.65 -1.73
N GLY A 259 -7.41 -8.32 -1.80
CA GLY A 259 -6.42 -7.45 -1.18
C GLY A 259 -7.02 -6.08 -0.81
N HIS A 260 -6.18 -5.02 -0.80
CA HIS A 260 -6.51 -3.60 -0.63
C HIS A 260 -6.92 -3.17 0.78
N SER A 261 -7.85 -3.85 1.43
CA SER A 261 -8.38 -3.45 2.75
C SER A 261 -7.54 -3.96 3.93
N HIS A 262 -6.51 -4.76 3.69
CA HIS A 262 -5.64 -5.36 4.70
C HIS A 262 -6.40 -6.21 5.74
N GLN A 263 -7.51 -6.81 5.35
CA GLN A 263 -8.32 -7.64 6.24
C GLN A 263 -7.87 -9.09 6.24
N LEU A 264 -8.24 -9.83 7.28
CA LEU A 264 -8.06 -11.27 7.37
C LEU A 264 -9.40 -11.93 7.07
N ILE A 265 -9.57 -12.45 5.84
CA ILE A 265 -10.80 -13.10 5.39
C ILE A 265 -10.53 -14.57 5.10
N GLN A 266 -11.27 -15.43 5.76
CA GLN A 266 -11.18 -16.88 5.61
C GLN A 266 -12.57 -17.45 5.37
N ASP A 267 -12.83 -17.95 4.16
CA ASP A 267 -14.12 -18.51 3.78
C ASP A 267 -13.98 -19.97 3.33
N GLU A 268 -14.36 -20.88 4.19
CA GLU A 268 -14.37 -22.32 3.93
C GLU A 268 -15.76 -22.84 3.51
N LYS A 269 -16.82 -22.07 3.72
CA LYS A 269 -18.21 -22.55 3.65
C LYS A 269 -18.93 -22.19 2.38
N SER A 270 -18.50 -21.14 1.70
CA SER A 270 -19.19 -20.60 0.54
C SER A 270 -18.75 -21.33 -0.73
N SER A 271 -19.58 -22.27 -1.22
CA SER A 271 -19.35 -23.01 -2.47
C SER A 271 -20.44 -22.62 -3.50
N PRO A 272 -20.16 -22.56 -4.79
CA PRO A 272 -18.89 -22.86 -5.48
C PRO A 272 -17.89 -21.69 -5.55
N VAL A 273 -18.16 -20.56 -4.89
CA VAL A 273 -17.31 -19.37 -4.90
C VAL A 273 -16.82 -19.08 -3.49
N HIS A 274 -15.52 -19.13 -3.27
CA HIS A 274 -14.87 -18.82 -1.99
C HIS A 274 -14.18 -17.47 -2.06
N HIS A 275 -14.17 -16.70 -0.93
CA HIS A 275 -13.54 -15.39 -0.82
C HIS A 275 -12.53 -15.38 0.33
N VAL A 276 -11.27 -15.02 0.03
CA VAL A 276 -10.17 -15.04 1.00
C VAL A 276 -9.28 -13.81 0.87
N GLN A 277 -8.69 -13.35 1.98
CA GLN A 277 -7.70 -12.27 2.01
C GLN A 277 -6.70 -12.52 3.16
N ALA A 278 -5.40 -12.34 2.94
CA ALA A 278 -4.33 -12.71 3.87
C ALA A 278 -3.74 -11.50 4.61
N LYS A 279 -4.56 -10.55 5.04
CA LYS A 279 -4.13 -9.33 5.72
C LYS A 279 -3.16 -8.49 4.85
N SER A 280 -1.98 -8.16 5.36
CA SER A 280 -0.96 -7.37 4.63
C SER A 280 0.45 -7.63 5.16
N TYR A 281 1.47 -7.09 4.49
CA TYR A 281 2.85 -7.01 4.96
C TYR A 281 3.53 -8.36 5.20
N LEU A 282 3.07 -9.43 4.56
CA LEU A 282 3.49 -10.81 4.86
C LEU A 282 3.36 -11.16 6.36
N GLU A 283 2.44 -10.50 7.07
CA GLU A 283 2.06 -10.90 8.44
C GLU A 283 1.35 -12.25 8.41
N TYR A 284 0.59 -12.50 7.33
CA TYR A 284 -0.04 -13.78 7.01
C TYR A 284 0.27 -14.19 5.57
N ILE A 285 0.30 -15.49 5.36
CA ILE A 285 0.29 -16.13 4.04
C ILE A 285 -0.92 -17.04 4.01
N GLY A 286 -1.79 -16.85 3.02
CA GLY A 286 -2.95 -17.72 2.85
C GLY A 286 -2.55 -19.05 2.21
N LYS A 287 -3.15 -20.14 2.68
CA LYS A 287 -2.98 -21.50 2.16
C LYS A 287 -4.33 -22.13 1.94
N MET A 288 -4.69 -22.39 0.70
CA MET A 288 -5.87 -23.14 0.31
C MET A 288 -5.46 -24.54 -0.11
N THR A 289 -6.15 -25.56 0.42
CA THR A 289 -5.95 -26.97 0.01
C THR A 289 -7.26 -27.56 -0.44
N PHE A 290 -7.24 -28.31 -1.55
CA PHE A 290 -8.41 -28.96 -2.11
C PHE A 290 -8.00 -30.08 -3.09
N ASP A 291 -8.98 -30.87 -3.52
CA ASP A 291 -8.85 -31.83 -4.58
C ASP A 291 -9.70 -31.36 -5.77
N TYR A 292 -9.09 -31.20 -6.96
CA TYR A 292 -9.83 -30.99 -8.19
C TYR A 292 -10.23 -32.34 -8.78
N ASN A 293 -11.52 -32.61 -8.83
CA ASN A 293 -12.06 -33.82 -9.40
C ASN A 293 -12.35 -33.63 -10.91
N LYS A 294 -11.57 -34.29 -11.78
CA LYS A 294 -11.67 -34.15 -13.24
C LYS A 294 -12.99 -34.72 -13.80
N ASP A 295 -13.62 -35.67 -13.11
CA ASP A 295 -14.88 -36.28 -13.56
C ASP A 295 -16.07 -35.36 -13.28
N THR A 296 -16.13 -34.76 -12.08
CA THR A 296 -17.20 -33.85 -11.66
C THR A 296 -16.92 -32.40 -12.07
N LYS A 297 -15.69 -32.06 -12.43
CA LYS A 297 -15.18 -30.71 -12.70
C LYS A 297 -15.39 -29.75 -11.53
N LYS A 298 -15.21 -30.24 -10.30
CA LYS A 298 -15.44 -29.49 -9.08
C LYS A 298 -14.24 -29.53 -8.13
N ILE A 299 -14.10 -28.49 -7.35
CA ILE A 299 -13.25 -28.46 -6.18
C ILE A 299 -13.98 -29.17 -5.04
N GLU A 300 -13.29 -30.13 -4.42
CA GLU A 300 -13.76 -30.94 -3.29
C GLU A 300 -12.76 -30.79 -2.12
N ASN A 301 -13.21 -31.06 -0.89
CA ASN A 301 -12.38 -31.04 0.31
C ASN A 301 -11.65 -29.69 0.54
N PHE A 302 -12.29 -28.58 0.17
CA PHE A 302 -11.70 -27.24 0.29
C PHE A 302 -11.46 -26.86 1.74
N LYS A 303 -10.24 -26.35 2.01
CA LYS A 303 -9.85 -25.75 3.30
C LYS A 303 -9.05 -24.49 3.03
N SER A 304 -9.25 -23.48 3.84
CA SER A 304 -8.49 -22.23 3.84
C SER A 304 -7.84 -22.04 5.21
N ILE A 305 -6.55 -21.75 5.24
CA ILE A 305 -5.78 -21.53 6.46
C ILE A 305 -4.96 -20.26 6.27
N MET A 306 -4.96 -19.39 7.28
CA MET A 306 -4.12 -18.19 7.31
C MET A 306 -2.93 -18.44 8.23
N LEU A 307 -1.75 -18.63 7.62
CA LEU A 307 -0.51 -18.92 8.33
C LEU A 307 0.10 -17.61 8.81
N SER A 308 0.13 -17.39 10.14
CA SER A 308 0.73 -16.17 10.71
C SER A 308 2.26 -16.24 10.73
N ALA A 309 2.93 -15.13 10.49
CA ALA A 309 4.39 -15.02 10.66
C ALA A 309 4.78 -15.33 12.10
N LYS A 310 3.98 -14.86 13.06
CA LYS A 310 4.18 -15.08 14.49
C LYS A 310 4.38 -16.55 14.84
N ASP A 311 3.57 -17.43 14.28
CA ASP A 311 3.54 -18.85 14.65
C ASP A 311 4.39 -19.73 13.72
N ASN A 312 4.73 -19.24 12.52
CA ASN A 312 5.32 -20.08 11.48
C ASN A 312 6.68 -19.61 10.97
N ALA A 313 7.03 -18.29 11.08
CA ALA A 313 8.22 -17.78 10.41
C ALA A 313 9.53 -18.08 11.14
N LYS A 314 9.52 -18.14 12.48
CA LYS A 314 10.74 -18.19 13.30
C LYS A 314 11.64 -19.39 12.99
N ASP A 315 11.03 -20.57 12.83
CA ASP A 315 11.75 -21.83 12.67
C ASP A 315 12.07 -22.18 11.21
N LEU A 316 11.65 -21.30 10.25
CA LEU A 316 11.98 -21.49 8.85
C LEU A 316 13.41 -21.02 8.57
N THR A 317 14.23 -21.90 8.00
CA THR A 317 15.51 -21.50 7.42
C THR A 317 15.26 -20.71 6.13
N PRO A 318 15.73 -19.44 6.04
CA PRO A 318 15.54 -18.65 4.84
C PRO A 318 16.12 -19.33 3.58
N ASP A 319 15.43 -19.25 2.45
CA ASP A 319 15.99 -19.68 1.17
C ASP A 319 17.21 -18.83 0.80
N ALA A 320 18.33 -19.48 0.48
CA ALA A 320 19.62 -18.82 0.28
C ALA A 320 19.65 -17.89 -0.95
N LYS A 321 18.90 -18.19 -2.00
CA LYS A 321 18.89 -17.38 -3.23
C LYS A 321 18.06 -16.12 -3.02
N VAL A 322 16.87 -16.25 -2.45
CA VAL A 322 16.02 -15.10 -2.12
C VAL A 322 16.69 -14.24 -1.05
N GLU A 323 17.31 -14.83 -0.03
CA GLU A 323 18.05 -14.11 1.01
C GLU A 323 19.21 -13.27 0.44
N LYS A 324 19.87 -13.75 -0.62
CA LYS A 324 20.90 -12.99 -1.33
C LYS A 324 20.32 -11.73 -2.00
N ILE A 325 19.13 -11.82 -2.60
CA ILE A 325 18.43 -10.66 -3.19
C ILE A 325 18.07 -9.66 -2.09
N VAL A 326 17.47 -10.16 -1.00
CA VAL A 326 17.07 -9.34 0.16
C VAL A 326 18.27 -8.56 0.73
N LYS A 327 19.38 -9.26 0.98
CA LYS A 327 20.61 -8.62 1.53
C LYS A 327 21.21 -7.60 0.59
N ALA A 328 21.20 -7.85 -0.72
CA ALA A 328 21.71 -6.89 -1.69
C ALA A 328 20.90 -5.59 -1.65
N ALA A 329 19.57 -5.67 -1.67
CA ALA A 329 18.67 -4.52 -1.56
C ALA A 329 18.84 -3.78 -0.22
N GLN A 330 18.92 -4.51 0.90
CA GLN A 330 19.13 -3.93 2.23
C GLN A 330 20.48 -3.20 2.36
N ASN A 331 21.56 -3.76 1.80
CA ASN A 331 22.88 -3.13 1.82
C ASN A 331 22.89 -1.83 0.99
N GLU A 332 22.25 -1.82 -0.17
CA GLU A 332 22.13 -0.62 -0.99
C GLU A 332 21.32 0.46 -0.26
N PHE A 333 20.20 0.08 0.34
CA PHE A 333 19.38 0.99 1.13
C PHE A 333 20.11 1.51 2.37
N ALA A 334 20.81 0.65 3.11
CA ALA A 334 21.57 1.04 4.31
C ALA A 334 22.64 2.08 4.00
N ALA A 335 23.31 1.97 2.86
CA ALA A 335 24.30 2.94 2.43
C ALA A 335 23.68 4.35 2.23
N LYS A 336 22.45 4.43 1.72
CA LYS A 336 21.72 5.69 1.50
C LYS A 336 21.03 6.20 2.78
N GLY A 337 20.47 5.30 3.58
CA GLY A 337 19.61 5.62 4.72
C GLY A 337 20.31 5.80 6.07
N SER A 338 21.63 5.57 6.16
CA SER A 338 22.37 5.54 7.44
C SER A 338 22.65 6.90 8.08
N VAL A 339 22.33 8.00 7.40
CA VAL A 339 22.58 9.35 7.91
C VAL A 339 21.71 9.61 9.14
N VAL A 340 22.34 9.86 10.30
CA VAL A 340 21.65 10.15 11.55
C VAL A 340 21.03 11.56 11.50
N VAL A 341 19.76 11.66 11.83
CA VAL A 341 19.00 12.91 11.95
C VAL A 341 19.06 13.43 13.39
N ILE A 342 18.78 12.55 14.36
CA ILE A 342 18.98 12.77 15.79
C ILE A 342 19.56 11.50 16.44
N ASP A 343 20.51 11.67 17.35
CA ASP A 343 21.19 10.55 18.00
C ASP A 343 20.24 9.73 18.89
N LYS A 344 19.22 10.39 19.45
CA LYS A 344 18.28 9.78 20.37
C LYS A 344 16.93 10.52 20.34
N SER A 345 15.85 9.83 19.96
CA SER A 345 14.52 10.41 20.04
C SER A 345 14.10 10.60 21.51
N PRO A 346 13.73 11.81 21.94
CA PRO A 346 13.34 12.04 23.34
C PRO A 346 11.99 11.41 23.70
N TYR A 347 11.13 11.15 22.71
CA TYR A 347 9.79 10.61 22.89
C TYR A 347 9.48 9.53 21.86
N THR A 348 8.50 8.67 22.14
CA THR A 348 7.85 7.86 21.12
C THR A 348 6.98 8.75 20.26
N LEU A 349 7.25 8.82 18.95
CA LEU A 349 6.44 9.53 17.98
C LEU A 349 5.52 8.53 17.29
N GLU A 350 4.23 8.59 17.67
CA GLU A 350 3.22 7.60 17.34
C GLU A 350 2.79 7.68 15.87
N GLY A 351 3.02 6.60 15.10
CA GLY A 351 2.77 6.52 13.68
C GLY A 351 2.11 5.22 13.23
N THR A 352 1.52 4.44 14.17
CA THR A 352 0.80 3.22 13.79
C THR A 352 -0.43 3.56 12.94
N SER A 353 -0.71 2.75 11.93
CA SER A 353 -1.87 2.94 11.03
C SER A 353 -3.19 3.00 11.77
N GLU A 354 -3.31 2.27 12.88
CA GLU A 354 -4.50 2.28 13.75
C GLU A 354 -4.76 3.67 14.34
N ASN A 355 -3.72 4.37 14.77
CA ASN A 355 -3.85 5.66 15.46
C ASN A 355 -3.86 6.84 14.48
N VAL A 356 -2.92 6.91 13.54
CA VAL A 356 -2.83 8.07 12.62
C VAL A 356 -4.03 8.21 11.68
N ARG A 357 -4.83 7.14 11.52
CA ARG A 357 -6.02 7.11 10.67
C ARG A 357 -7.32 7.34 11.41
N THR A 358 -7.28 7.51 12.74
CA THR A 358 -8.46 7.61 13.60
C THR A 358 -8.46 8.81 14.52
N LYS A 359 -7.28 9.35 14.84
CA LYS A 359 -7.09 10.45 15.80
C LYS A 359 -5.83 11.25 15.53
N GLU A 360 -5.71 12.41 16.20
CA GLU A 360 -4.48 13.22 16.23
C GLU A 360 -3.34 12.45 16.90
N THR A 361 -2.14 12.48 16.29
CA THR A 361 -0.92 11.89 16.87
C THR A 361 0.23 12.87 16.85
N ASN A 362 1.18 12.72 17.79
CA ASN A 362 2.34 13.61 17.88
C ASN A 362 3.26 13.50 16.64
N LEU A 363 3.39 12.33 16.01
CA LEU A 363 4.14 12.21 14.75
C LEU A 363 3.41 12.91 13.60
N GLY A 364 2.09 12.77 13.53
CA GLY A 364 1.27 13.51 12.57
C GLY A 364 1.41 15.02 12.74
N ASN A 365 1.41 15.48 13.98
CA ASN A 365 1.64 16.87 14.33
C ASN A 365 3.03 17.37 13.91
N LEU A 366 4.09 16.60 14.20
CA LEU A 366 5.45 16.93 13.81
C LEU A 366 5.61 17.06 12.29
N ILE A 367 5.04 16.11 11.55
CA ILE A 367 5.08 16.13 10.07
C ILE A 367 4.34 17.38 9.56
N ALA A 368 3.12 17.63 10.02
CA ALA A 368 2.34 18.79 9.59
C ALA A 368 3.03 20.11 9.96
N ASP A 369 3.67 20.20 11.14
CA ASP A 369 4.46 21.39 11.52
C ASP A 369 5.69 21.55 10.62
N ALA A 370 6.35 20.46 10.22
CA ALA A 370 7.46 20.52 9.28
C ALA A 370 7.03 21.10 7.92
N LEU A 371 5.87 20.69 7.41
CA LEU A 371 5.31 21.25 6.16
C LEU A 371 4.93 22.73 6.33
N TYR A 372 4.30 23.09 7.47
CA TYR A 372 3.89 24.46 7.79
C TYR A 372 5.07 25.43 7.87
N ASN A 373 6.17 25.01 8.47
CA ASN A 373 7.38 25.82 8.65
C ASN A 373 8.31 25.80 7.45
N SER A 374 7.94 25.14 6.34
CA SER A 374 8.76 25.09 5.14
C SER A 374 8.85 26.46 4.46
N THR A 375 10.07 26.89 4.17
CA THR A 375 10.38 28.15 3.45
C THR A 375 10.50 27.95 1.93
N LYS A 376 9.96 26.85 1.39
CA LYS A 376 10.07 26.50 -0.02
C LYS A 376 9.06 27.19 -0.93
N PHE A 377 8.14 27.96 -0.37
CA PHE A 377 7.07 28.64 -1.09
C PHE A 377 7.27 30.16 -1.11
N ASP A 378 6.73 30.81 -2.14
CA ASP A 378 6.73 32.28 -2.27
C ASP A 378 5.78 32.95 -1.25
N HIS A 379 4.78 32.19 -0.78
CA HIS A 379 3.83 32.63 0.25
C HIS A 379 3.97 31.77 1.49
N GLU A 380 3.92 32.38 2.66
CA GLU A 380 3.81 31.63 3.90
C GLU A 380 2.48 30.85 3.94
N SER A 381 2.53 29.61 4.40
CA SER A 381 1.32 28.82 4.58
C SER A 381 0.52 29.30 5.78
N ASP A 382 -0.81 29.38 5.68
CA ASP A 382 -1.69 29.67 6.81
C ASP A 382 -1.74 28.49 7.79
N PHE A 383 -1.76 27.28 7.26
CA PHE A 383 -1.67 26.02 8.00
C PHE A 383 -1.18 24.89 7.10
N ALA A 384 -0.93 23.72 7.69
CA ALA A 384 -0.58 22.52 6.93
C ALA A 384 -1.38 21.31 7.37
N VAL A 385 -1.55 20.36 6.42
CA VAL A 385 -2.21 19.08 6.67
C VAL A 385 -1.48 17.95 5.94
N THR A 386 -1.54 16.75 6.51
CA THR A 386 -1.15 15.51 5.84
C THR A 386 -2.13 14.40 6.18
N ASN A 387 -2.34 13.45 5.26
CA ASN A 387 -3.24 12.33 5.50
C ASN A 387 -2.58 11.25 6.37
N GLY A 388 -3.33 10.66 7.28
CA GLY A 388 -2.86 9.58 8.15
C GLY A 388 -2.42 8.33 7.37
N GLY A 389 -2.99 8.11 6.19
CA GLY A 389 -2.56 7.04 5.28
C GLY A 389 -1.11 7.19 4.79
N GLY A 390 -0.60 8.41 4.75
CA GLY A 390 0.79 8.73 4.40
C GLY A 390 1.82 8.39 5.49
N ILE A 391 1.38 8.09 6.72
CA ILE A 391 2.24 7.80 7.89
C ILE A 391 2.17 6.30 8.19
N ARG A 392 3.31 5.60 8.15
CA ARG A 392 3.33 4.13 8.09
C ARG A 392 3.98 3.42 9.27
N THR A 393 4.76 4.11 10.11
CA THR A 393 5.44 3.51 11.26
C THR A 393 5.75 4.53 12.34
N THR A 394 5.99 4.03 13.56
CA THR A 394 6.31 4.79 14.76
C THR A 394 7.82 4.95 14.90
N LEU A 395 8.28 6.11 15.36
CA LEU A 395 9.67 6.32 15.77
C LEU A 395 9.78 6.12 17.30
N SER A 396 10.61 5.15 17.69
CA SER A 396 10.72 4.75 19.09
C SER A 396 11.56 5.72 19.92
N LYS A 397 11.10 5.98 21.15
CA LYS A 397 11.88 6.70 22.15
C LYS A 397 13.24 6.03 22.41
N ASP A 398 14.23 6.83 22.74
CA ASP A 398 15.58 6.39 23.15
C ASP A 398 16.39 5.69 22.06
N LEU A 399 15.92 5.65 20.81
CA LEU A 399 16.65 5.15 19.65
C LEU A 399 17.10 6.29 18.74
N PRO A 400 18.22 6.13 18.01
CA PRO A 400 18.57 7.07 16.96
C PRO A 400 17.50 7.08 15.87
N VAL A 401 17.32 8.24 15.25
CA VAL A 401 16.46 8.40 14.07
C VAL A 401 17.35 8.74 12.88
N THR A 402 17.27 7.93 11.85
CA THR A 402 18.03 8.11 10.62
C THR A 402 17.14 8.64 9.49
N VAL A 403 17.74 9.09 8.40
CA VAL A 403 17.01 9.43 7.16
C VAL A 403 16.17 8.23 6.70
N GLY A 404 16.73 7.01 6.77
CA GLY A 404 16.02 5.79 6.42
C GLY A 404 14.77 5.53 7.27
N ASP A 405 14.81 5.93 8.55
CA ASP A 405 13.63 5.78 9.42
C ASP A 405 12.55 6.81 9.07
N ILE A 406 12.92 8.04 8.73
CA ILE A 406 11.96 9.06 8.25
C ILE A 406 11.32 8.61 6.90
N ILE A 407 12.13 8.04 5.99
CA ILE A 407 11.60 7.48 4.74
C ILE A 407 10.63 6.32 5.03
N LYS A 408 10.92 5.43 6.02
CA LYS A 408 9.97 4.38 6.42
C LYS A 408 8.65 4.94 6.98
N VAL A 409 8.72 6.10 7.65
CA VAL A 409 7.51 6.81 8.10
C VAL A 409 6.68 7.30 6.92
N MET A 410 7.31 7.84 5.87
CA MET A 410 6.66 8.45 4.69
C MET A 410 7.20 7.84 3.40
N PRO A 411 6.87 6.56 3.08
CA PRO A 411 7.56 5.82 2.03
C PRO A 411 7.13 6.14 0.60
N PHE A 412 6.16 7.04 0.40
CA PHE A 412 5.54 7.27 -0.92
C PHE A 412 6.35 8.21 -1.82
N GLY A 413 7.37 8.89 -1.29
CA GLY A 413 8.15 9.88 -2.05
C GLY A 413 7.35 11.12 -2.45
N ASN A 414 6.28 11.42 -1.71
CA ASN A 414 5.42 12.55 -1.98
C ASN A 414 6.18 13.87 -1.93
N GLN A 415 5.80 14.79 -2.83
CA GLN A 415 6.38 16.12 -2.91
C GLN A 415 5.64 17.11 -2.02
N LEU A 416 6.39 18.00 -1.37
CA LEU A 416 5.82 19.15 -0.68
C LEU A 416 5.10 20.05 -1.67
N THR A 417 3.83 20.34 -1.40
CA THR A 417 2.98 21.16 -2.28
C THR A 417 2.20 22.18 -1.43
N GLN A 418 2.03 23.40 -1.93
CA GLN A 418 1.14 24.40 -1.36
C GLN A 418 -0.05 24.62 -2.29
N ILE A 419 -1.25 24.63 -1.74
CA ILE A 419 -2.51 24.84 -2.45
C ILE A 419 -3.25 26.06 -1.92
N GLN A 420 -4.07 26.67 -2.78
CA GLN A 420 -4.99 27.74 -2.40
C GLN A 420 -6.39 27.16 -2.20
N VAL A 421 -6.94 27.29 -1.00
CA VAL A 421 -8.22 26.70 -0.61
C VAL A 421 -9.12 27.77 -0.02
N LYS A 422 -10.37 27.87 -0.52
CA LYS A 422 -11.38 28.74 0.12
C LYS A 422 -11.75 28.22 1.51
N GLY A 423 -12.04 29.12 2.46
CA GLY A 423 -12.44 28.72 3.80
C GLY A 423 -13.68 27.83 3.81
N SER A 424 -14.64 28.05 2.90
CA SER A 424 -15.78 27.15 2.73
C SER A 424 -15.37 25.72 2.36
N ASP A 425 -14.28 25.55 1.61
CA ASP A 425 -13.75 24.25 1.22
C ASP A 425 -12.83 23.65 2.29
N VAL A 426 -12.16 24.47 3.11
CA VAL A 426 -11.45 24.02 4.33
C VAL A 426 -12.43 23.33 5.27
N LYS A 427 -13.65 23.87 5.47
CA LYS A 427 -14.66 23.18 6.28
C LYS A 427 -15.04 21.82 5.67
N LYS A 428 -15.30 21.77 4.37
CA LYS A 428 -15.62 20.49 3.66
C LYS A 428 -14.46 19.49 3.77
N MET A 429 -13.23 19.96 3.70
CA MET A 429 -12.02 19.14 3.87
C MET A 429 -12.03 18.42 5.23
N TYR A 430 -12.29 19.15 6.33
CA TYR A 430 -12.35 18.52 7.66
C TYR A 430 -13.60 17.65 7.86
N GLU A 431 -14.74 18.02 7.28
CA GLU A 431 -15.90 17.13 7.27
C GLU A 431 -15.61 15.81 6.55
N HIS A 432 -14.86 15.86 5.44
CA HIS A 432 -14.43 14.66 4.72
C HIS A 432 -13.40 13.85 5.53
N SER A 433 -12.44 14.49 6.19
CA SER A 433 -11.48 13.86 7.10
C SER A 433 -12.19 13.04 8.20
N LEU A 434 -13.23 13.61 8.77
CA LEU A 434 -13.95 13.11 9.96
C LEU A 434 -15.17 12.25 9.60
N ARG A 435 -15.26 11.72 8.36
CA ARG A 435 -16.44 10.99 7.86
C ARG A 435 -16.63 9.58 8.44
N ALA A 436 -15.56 8.96 8.96
CA ALA A 436 -15.62 7.59 9.48
C ALA A 436 -16.61 7.46 10.64
N LEU A 437 -17.31 6.34 10.72
CA LEU A 437 -18.24 6.05 11.82
C LEU A 437 -17.47 5.80 13.13
N ILE A 438 -18.15 5.98 14.26
CA ILE A 438 -17.62 5.55 15.57
C ILE A 438 -17.59 4.01 15.56
N ASN A 439 -16.50 3.44 16.04
CA ASN A 439 -16.42 2.00 16.25
C ASN A 439 -17.37 1.57 17.36
N GLU A 440 -18.01 0.42 17.18
CA GLU A 440 -18.88 -0.18 18.18
C GLU A 440 -18.44 -1.64 18.46
N LYS A 441 -18.48 -2.00 19.73
CA LYS A 441 -18.26 -3.36 20.19
C LYS A 441 -19.37 -3.77 21.17
N ASP A 442 -20.02 -4.88 20.88
CA ASP A 442 -21.16 -5.38 21.67
C ASP A 442 -22.28 -4.34 21.85
N GLY A 443 -22.54 -3.52 20.80
CA GLY A 443 -23.55 -2.46 20.78
C GLY A 443 -23.20 -1.24 21.67
N LYS A 444 -21.93 -1.06 22.01
CA LYS A 444 -21.41 0.10 22.74
C LYS A 444 -20.27 0.74 21.96
N GLU A 445 -20.20 2.07 22.05
CA GLU A 445 -19.07 2.81 21.48
C GLU A 445 -17.75 2.36 22.08
N GLU A 446 -16.76 2.13 21.21
CA GLU A 446 -15.38 1.97 21.63
C GLU A 446 -14.80 3.33 22.00
N LEU A 447 -14.21 3.40 23.19
CA LEU A 447 -13.48 4.58 23.66
C LEU A 447 -11.98 4.29 23.64
N ASP A 448 -11.19 5.31 23.31
CA ASP A 448 -9.75 5.23 23.46
C ASP A 448 -9.28 5.36 24.93
N ALA A 449 -7.97 5.28 25.16
CA ALA A 449 -7.38 5.37 26.50
C ALA A 449 -7.65 6.72 27.19
N GLN A 450 -8.03 7.76 26.45
CA GLN A 450 -8.40 9.09 26.95
C GLN A 450 -9.93 9.26 27.11
N GLY A 451 -10.69 8.18 26.93
CA GLY A 451 -12.16 8.19 27.05
C GLY A 451 -12.87 8.91 25.91
N LYS A 452 -12.24 9.04 24.73
CA LYS A 452 -12.83 9.66 23.54
C LYS A 452 -13.38 8.60 22.60
N PRO A 453 -14.52 8.85 21.90
CA PRO A 453 -15.04 7.93 20.89
C PRO A 453 -13.99 7.63 19.81
N GLN A 454 -13.75 6.35 19.56
CA GLN A 454 -12.82 5.90 18.56
C GLN A 454 -13.50 5.85 17.19
N LEU A 455 -12.98 6.64 16.24
CA LEU A 455 -13.45 6.57 14.85
C LEU A 455 -12.91 5.33 14.14
N GLY A 456 -13.62 4.86 13.13
CA GLY A 456 -13.13 3.83 12.23
C GLY A 456 -11.91 4.30 11.44
N SER A 457 -11.10 3.35 10.97
CA SER A 457 -9.90 3.64 10.20
C SER A 457 -10.22 4.35 8.89
N ASN A 458 -9.56 5.48 8.64
CA ASN A 458 -9.71 6.29 7.43
C ASN A 458 -8.34 6.82 7.00
N GLY A 459 -7.78 6.32 5.90
CA GLY A 459 -6.49 6.80 5.36
C GLY A 459 -6.46 8.30 5.11
N GLY A 460 -7.60 8.87 4.74
CA GLY A 460 -7.77 10.31 4.57
C GLY A 460 -7.97 11.11 5.86
N PHE A 461 -7.88 10.53 7.06
CA PHE A 461 -7.89 11.33 8.30
C PHE A 461 -6.71 12.31 8.31
N LEU A 462 -6.98 13.60 8.52
CA LEU A 462 -5.95 14.63 8.45
C LEU A 462 -5.24 14.81 9.79
N GLN A 463 -3.93 14.79 9.74
CA GLN A 463 -3.05 15.31 10.76
C GLN A 463 -2.75 16.78 10.41
N SER A 464 -2.71 17.67 11.39
CA SER A 464 -2.70 19.12 11.15
C SER A 464 -1.57 19.84 11.89
N SER A 465 -1.13 20.99 11.35
CA SER A 465 -0.14 21.84 12.00
C SER A 465 -0.69 22.55 13.24
N SER A 466 0.21 23.07 14.06
CA SER A 466 -0.10 23.84 15.27
C SER A 466 -0.89 25.14 15.00
N SER A 467 -0.90 25.60 13.74
CA SER A 467 -1.56 26.85 13.32
C SER A 467 -3.07 26.72 13.04
N ILE A 468 -3.67 25.53 13.24
CA ILE A 468 -5.11 25.34 13.06
C ILE A 468 -5.69 24.52 14.21
N LYS A 469 -6.92 24.85 14.65
CA LYS A 469 -7.69 24.11 15.64
C LYS A 469 -9.07 23.78 15.08
N VAL A 470 -9.44 22.51 15.14
CA VAL A 470 -10.71 21.98 14.66
C VAL A 470 -11.41 21.25 15.79
N VAL A 471 -12.61 21.70 16.16
CA VAL A 471 -13.46 20.99 17.12
C VAL A 471 -14.58 20.31 16.37
N PHE A 472 -14.81 19.04 16.65
CA PHE A 472 -15.85 18.25 16.03
C PHE A 472 -16.60 17.38 17.03
N ASP A 473 -17.88 17.14 16.77
CA ASP A 473 -18.70 16.20 17.52
C ASP A 473 -18.84 14.89 16.73
N PRO A 474 -18.21 13.80 17.18
CA PRO A 474 -18.22 12.52 16.46
C PRO A 474 -19.61 11.88 16.39
N HIS A 475 -20.55 12.24 17.29
CA HIS A 475 -21.93 11.70 17.30
C HIS A 475 -22.85 12.36 16.28
N ARG A 476 -22.42 13.46 15.66
CA ARG A 476 -23.19 14.08 14.60
C ARG A 476 -23.06 13.30 13.28
N LYS A 477 -24.00 13.52 12.39
CA LYS A 477 -23.96 12.90 11.04
C LYS A 477 -22.69 13.33 10.30
N ALA A 478 -22.06 12.39 9.60
CA ALA A 478 -20.95 12.68 8.71
C ALA A 478 -21.33 13.81 7.70
N GLY A 479 -20.45 14.79 7.55
CA GLY A 479 -20.70 16.02 6.80
C GLY A 479 -21.28 17.18 7.61
N ASP A 480 -21.54 16.99 8.91
CA ASP A 480 -22.01 18.03 9.86
C ASP A 480 -21.37 17.88 11.24
N ARG A 481 -20.16 17.32 11.31
CA ARG A 481 -19.43 17.07 12.56
C ARG A 481 -18.63 18.26 13.05
N VAL A 482 -18.13 19.09 12.13
CA VAL A 482 -17.25 20.21 12.46
C VAL A 482 -18.03 21.34 13.13
N LEU A 483 -17.73 21.58 14.40
CA LEU A 483 -18.35 22.63 15.22
C LEU A 483 -17.67 23.99 15.05
N SER A 484 -16.34 24.02 15.01
CA SER A 484 -15.56 25.23 14.77
C SER A 484 -14.19 24.92 14.19
N ILE A 485 -13.69 25.85 13.39
CA ILE A 485 -12.31 25.89 12.89
C ILE A 485 -11.75 27.27 13.20
N HIS A 486 -10.54 27.30 13.77
CA HIS A 486 -9.79 28.53 14.04
C HIS A 486 -8.39 28.40 13.44
N VAL A 487 -7.94 29.45 12.79
CA VAL A 487 -6.61 29.54 12.17
C VAL A 487 -5.81 30.63 12.89
N LEU A 488 -4.53 30.34 13.13
CA LEU A 488 -3.62 31.27 13.79
C LEU A 488 -3.37 32.50 12.88
N ASN A 489 -3.66 33.67 13.36
CA ASN A 489 -3.24 34.91 12.74
C ASN A 489 -1.79 35.20 13.16
N LYS A 490 -0.85 35.04 12.23
CA LYS A 490 0.59 35.22 12.48
C LYS A 490 0.95 36.64 12.94
N LYS A 491 0.13 37.65 12.63
CA LYS A 491 0.39 39.05 13.00
C LYS A 491 0.01 39.34 14.44
N THR A 492 -1.09 38.73 14.92
CA THR A 492 -1.60 38.94 16.27
C THR A 492 -1.16 37.86 17.24
N GLY A 493 -0.79 36.68 16.73
CA GLY A 493 -0.52 35.48 17.53
C GLY A 493 -1.79 34.84 18.10
N GLU A 494 -2.98 35.24 17.64
CA GLU A 494 -4.26 34.77 18.15
C GLU A 494 -4.97 33.85 17.15
N PHE A 495 -5.75 32.90 17.67
CA PHE A 495 -6.59 32.04 16.85
C PHE A 495 -7.90 32.75 16.48
N GLU A 496 -8.11 32.96 15.17
CA GLU A 496 -9.30 33.60 14.63
C GLU A 496 -10.24 32.55 13.99
N PRO A 497 -11.57 32.73 14.06
CA PRO A 497 -12.51 31.88 13.37
C PRO A 497 -12.21 31.83 11.87
N LEU A 498 -12.34 30.64 11.26
CA LEU A 498 -12.20 30.46 9.82
C LEU A 498 -13.17 31.36 9.04
N ASP A 499 -12.65 32.24 8.18
CA ASP A 499 -13.47 33.04 7.26
C ASP A 499 -13.81 32.18 6.03
N PRO A 500 -15.07 31.83 5.78
CA PRO A 500 -15.48 30.99 4.66
C PRO A 500 -15.19 31.63 3.28
N ASN A 501 -15.02 32.94 3.22
CA ASN A 501 -14.79 33.68 1.97
C ASN A 501 -13.31 33.94 1.67
N ARG A 502 -12.45 33.82 2.67
CA ARG A 502 -11.00 33.98 2.53
C ARG A 502 -10.40 32.78 1.79
N THR A 503 -9.39 33.02 0.96
CA THR A 503 -8.52 31.97 0.42
C THR A 503 -7.31 31.79 1.34
N TYR A 504 -7.06 30.55 1.75
CA TYR A 504 -5.95 30.13 2.60
C TYR A 504 -4.87 29.42 1.80
N TYR A 505 -3.61 29.67 2.14
CA TYR A 505 -2.46 28.94 1.62
C TYR A 505 -2.21 27.72 2.54
N VAL A 506 -2.39 26.52 2.00
CA VAL A 506 -2.30 25.27 2.77
C VAL A 506 -1.13 24.44 2.27
N ALA A 507 -0.14 24.18 3.13
CA ALA A 507 0.92 23.23 2.80
C ALA A 507 0.43 21.80 3.00
N THR A 508 0.75 20.93 2.06
CA THR A 508 0.34 19.52 2.06
C THR A 508 1.27 18.70 1.15
N ASN A 509 0.88 17.47 0.84
CA ASN A 509 1.56 16.66 -0.16
C ASN A 509 0.86 16.74 -1.53
N ASP A 510 1.62 16.39 -2.58
CA ASP A 510 1.14 16.37 -3.97
C ASP A 510 -0.06 15.43 -4.17
N PHE A 511 -0.13 14.30 -3.45
CA PHE A 511 -1.25 13.38 -3.50
C PHE A 511 -2.57 14.02 -3.04
N LEU A 512 -2.59 14.69 -1.87
CA LEU A 512 -3.78 15.41 -1.40
C LEU A 512 -4.10 16.63 -2.28
N ALA A 513 -3.06 17.34 -2.75
CA ALA A 513 -3.20 18.55 -3.56
C ALA A 513 -3.97 18.33 -4.88
N VAL A 514 -4.02 17.11 -5.38
CA VAL A 514 -4.74 16.75 -6.61
C VAL A 514 -6.01 15.94 -6.36
N GLY A 515 -6.45 15.84 -5.11
CA GLY A 515 -7.70 15.19 -4.73
C GLY A 515 -7.56 13.76 -4.23
N GLY A 516 -6.34 13.31 -3.91
CA GLY A 516 -6.09 12.01 -3.31
C GLY A 516 -6.93 11.77 -2.05
N ASP A 517 -7.22 10.51 -1.70
CA ASP A 517 -8.13 10.12 -0.61
C ASP A 517 -9.55 10.72 -0.74
N GLY A 518 -9.96 11.14 -1.95
CA GLY A 518 -11.28 11.74 -2.21
C GLY A 518 -11.41 13.22 -1.85
N TYR A 519 -10.31 13.94 -1.63
CA TYR A 519 -10.28 15.38 -1.33
C TYR A 519 -10.53 16.26 -2.56
N THR A 520 -11.62 16.02 -3.29
CA THR A 520 -11.98 16.71 -4.53
C THR A 520 -12.10 18.23 -4.42
N MET A 521 -12.29 18.74 -3.19
CA MET A 521 -12.34 20.18 -2.90
C MET A 521 -10.97 20.86 -2.91
N LEU A 522 -9.85 20.10 -3.01
CA LEU A 522 -8.49 20.63 -2.95
C LEU A 522 -7.85 20.90 -4.33
N GLY A 523 -8.56 20.66 -5.43
CA GLY A 523 -8.07 20.82 -6.81
C GLY A 523 -7.85 22.27 -7.30
N GLY A 524 -7.49 23.19 -6.42
CA GLY A 524 -7.20 24.60 -6.74
C GLY A 524 -5.80 24.84 -7.30
N ALA A 525 -5.43 26.13 -7.44
CA ALA A 525 -4.08 26.54 -7.84
C ALA A 525 -3.06 26.02 -6.81
N ARG A 526 -1.96 25.45 -7.31
CA ARG A 526 -0.91 24.83 -6.50
C ARG A 526 0.47 25.35 -6.87
N ASN A 527 1.37 25.32 -5.88
CA ASN A 527 2.79 25.57 -6.03
C ASN A 527 3.56 24.35 -5.51
N GLU A 528 4.45 23.79 -6.32
CA GLU A 528 5.27 22.65 -5.92
C GLU A 528 6.56 23.15 -5.28
N GLY A 529 6.80 22.75 -4.02
CA GLY A 529 7.96 23.21 -3.25
C GLY A 529 9.31 22.65 -3.68
N GLY A 530 9.33 21.73 -4.65
CA GLY A 530 10.56 21.14 -5.21
C GLY A 530 11.38 20.30 -4.22
N ALA A 531 10.76 19.84 -3.11
CA ALA A 531 11.38 19.00 -2.10
C ALA A 531 10.45 17.84 -1.76
N THR A 532 11.00 16.68 -1.39
CA THR A 532 10.21 15.57 -0.87
C THR A 532 9.78 15.83 0.57
N MET A 533 8.68 15.25 1.00
CA MET A 533 8.19 15.41 2.38
C MET A 533 9.20 14.90 3.41
N ASP A 534 9.87 13.80 3.12
CA ASP A 534 10.89 13.22 4.00
C ASP A 534 12.09 14.17 4.17
N ASP A 535 12.58 14.80 3.11
CA ASP A 535 13.63 15.83 3.19
C ASP A 535 13.20 17.02 4.05
N VAL A 536 11.95 17.47 3.91
CA VAL A 536 11.39 18.57 4.70
C VAL A 536 11.36 18.21 6.18
N VAL A 537 10.87 17.01 6.52
CA VAL A 537 10.79 16.52 7.91
C VAL A 537 12.17 16.27 8.49
N VAL A 538 13.11 15.69 7.75
CA VAL A 538 14.51 15.53 8.18
C VAL A 538 15.13 16.89 8.54
N ASN A 539 14.96 17.89 7.68
CA ASN A 539 15.50 19.22 7.92
C ASN A 539 14.85 19.93 9.10
N TYR A 540 13.53 19.76 9.28
CA TYR A 540 12.79 20.31 10.42
C TYR A 540 13.27 19.71 11.75
N ILE A 541 13.35 18.37 11.84
CA ILE A 541 13.81 17.67 13.04
C ILE A 541 15.23 18.12 13.45
N LYS A 542 16.14 18.29 12.48
CA LYS A 542 17.51 18.77 12.75
C LYS A 542 17.59 20.18 13.34
N GLN A 543 16.56 20.99 13.17
CA GLN A 543 16.50 22.37 13.65
C GLN A 543 15.79 22.51 15.01
N LEU A 544 15.09 21.47 15.46
CA LEU A 544 14.36 21.51 16.72
C LEU A 544 15.30 21.56 17.93
N SER A 545 15.11 22.54 18.82
CA SER A 545 15.72 22.51 20.14
C SER A 545 15.06 21.46 21.04
N PRO A 546 15.72 20.99 22.12
CA PRO A 546 15.09 20.10 23.09
C PRO A 546 13.76 20.63 23.66
N GLU A 547 13.67 21.96 23.88
CA GLU A 547 12.46 22.63 24.38
C GLU A 547 11.33 22.57 23.33
N GLN A 548 11.66 22.74 22.04
CA GLN A 548 10.68 22.64 20.96
C GLN A 548 10.18 21.21 20.77
N PHE A 549 11.02 20.21 21.07
CA PHE A 549 10.60 18.81 21.06
C PHE A 549 9.53 18.49 22.13
N LEU A 550 9.44 19.28 23.22
CA LEU A 550 8.39 19.10 24.25
C LEU A 550 6.96 19.17 23.67
N ALA A 551 6.77 19.91 22.57
CA ALA A 551 5.48 19.98 21.88
C ALA A 551 4.98 18.61 21.36
N TYR A 552 5.86 17.62 21.25
CA TYR A 552 5.56 16.27 20.74
C TYR A 552 5.68 15.19 21.83
N GLN A 553 5.62 15.58 23.11
CA GLN A 553 5.76 14.65 24.24
C GLN A 553 4.56 13.69 24.34
N ASP A 554 3.35 14.22 24.18
CA ASP A 554 2.10 13.44 24.28
C ASP A 554 1.81 12.74 22.94
N PRO A 555 1.72 11.41 22.89
CA PRO A 555 1.40 10.69 21.65
C PRO A 555 0.00 11.02 21.11
N PHE A 556 -0.96 11.43 21.94
CA PHE A 556 -2.35 11.71 21.57
C PHE A 556 -2.83 13.04 22.17
N PRO A 557 -2.35 14.19 21.69
CA PRO A 557 -2.52 15.46 22.40
C PRO A 557 -3.93 16.05 22.30
N TYR A 558 -4.75 15.67 21.29
CA TYR A 558 -6.07 16.25 21.04
C TYR A 558 -6.11 17.79 21.15
N SER A 559 -5.08 18.44 20.63
CA SER A 559 -4.86 19.88 20.72
C SER A 559 -5.20 20.65 19.45
N ARG A 560 -5.30 19.93 18.32
CA ARG A 560 -5.53 20.46 16.97
C ARG A 560 -6.80 19.90 16.35
N ILE A 561 -7.04 18.58 16.48
CA ILE A 561 -8.25 17.87 16.05
C ILE A 561 -8.96 17.35 17.30
N ILE A 562 -9.90 18.12 17.79
CA ILE A 562 -10.42 18.02 19.16
C ILE A 562 -11.84 17.45 19.15
N PRO A 563 -12.05 16.20 19.59
CA PRO A 563 -13.40 15.67 19.79
C PRO A 563 -14.09 16.36 20.98
N GLY A 564 -15.25 16.96 20.75
CA GLY A 564 -15.98 17.69 21.78
C GLY A 564 -17.36 18.14 21.32
N ILE A 565 -18.18 18.60 22.24
CA ILE A 565 -19.58 19.01 21.98
C ILE A 565 -19.77 20.54 21.98
N LYS A 566 -18.71 21.32 22.18
CA LYS A 566 -18.75 22.78 22.17
C LYS A 566 -17.65 23.34 21.28
N PRO A 567 -17.90 24.45 20.55
CA PRO A 567 -16.88 25.12 19.75
C PRO A 567 -15.68 25.56 20.62
N PHE A 568 -14.50 25.66 19.95
CA PHE A 568 -13.31 26.24 20.57
C PHE A 568 -13.55 27.71 20.90
N VAL A 569 -13.13 28.12 22.10
CA VAL A 569 -13.13 29.49 22.53
C VAL A 569 -11.68 29.86 22.80
N PRO A 570 -11.09 30.83 22.07
CA PRO A 570 -9.74 31.30 22.34
C PRO A 570 -9.65 31.86 23.78
N GLU A 571 -8.57 31.56 24.47
CA GLU A 571 -8.28 32.21 25.72
C GLU A 571 -8.06 33.69 25.45
N THR A 572 -8.90 34.55 26.04
CA THR A 572 -8.67 36.01 26.00
C THR A 572 -7.48 36.32 26.89
N LYS A 573 -6.39 36.87 26.32
CA LYS A 573 -5.35 37.49 27.14
C LYS A 573 -6.03 38.46 28.11
N PRO A 574 -5.76 38.40 29.43
CA PRO A 574 -6.26 39.41 30.32
C PRO A 574 -5.77 40.77 29.81
N ALA A 575 -6.71 41.68 29.58
CA ALA A 575 -6.39 43.06 29.21
C ALA A 575 -5.36 43.58 30.22
N ASN A 576 -4.23 44.08 29.74
CA ASN A 576 -3.27 44.76 30.62
C ASN A 576 -4.05 45.75 31.44
N PRO A 577 -3.95 45.71 32.80
CA PRO A 577 -4.64 46.70 33.61
C PRO A 577 -4.14 48.08 33.17
N VAL A 578 -5.08 48.92 32.71
CA VAL A 578 -4.83 50.34 32.49
C VAL A 578 -4.33 50.89 33.81
N ASN A 579 -3.11 51.35 33.79
CA ASN A 579 -2.45 51.93 34.96
C ASN A 579 -3.08 53.30 35.24
N ASP A 580 -4.28 53.32 35.84
CA ASP A 580 -4.81 54.53 36.48
C ASP A 580 -4.02 54.71 37.75
N GLY A 581 -3.13 55.70 37.69
CA GLY A 581 -2.30 56.10 38.79
C GLY A 581 -3.11 56.52 40.05
N ASN A 582 -3.22 55.58 40.98
CA ASN A 582 -3.50 55.92 42.38
C ASN A 582 -2.57 55.06 43.23
N VAL A 583 -1.49 55.70 43.67
CA VAL A 583 -0.59 55.20 44.70
C VAL A 583 -1.33 55.27 46.02
N ILE A 584 -1.75 54.16 46.57
CA ILE A 584 -2.05 54.00 47.98
C ILE A 584 -0.90 53.25 48.61
N THR A 585 -0.02 53.96 49.28
CA THR A 585 0.98 53.41 50.21
C THR A 585 0.28 52.84 51.40
N ASP A 586 0.42 51.56 51.69
CA ASP A 586 0.16 50.96 52.97
C ASP A 586 1.47 50.40 53.55
N ASN A 587 1.72 50.80 54.81
CA ASN A 587 2.88 50.39 55.56
C ASN A 587 2.76 48.95 56.02
N ASN A 588 3.54 48.05 55.48
CA ASN A 588 4.28 47.01 56.21
C ASN A 588 4.98 46.09 55.20
N GLY A 589 6.27 46.17 55.14
CA GLY A 589 7.10 45.36 54.29
C GLY A 589 7.14 43.90 54.71
N VAL A 590 6.54 43.00 53.90
CA VAL A 590 6.99 41.61 53.74
C VAL A 590 6.58 41.15 52.35
N SER A 591 7.53 40.88 51.47
CA SER A 591 7.35 40.25 50.17
C SER A 591 7.21 38.76 50.33
N HIS A 592 6.07 38.16 49.95
CA HIS A 592 5.94 36.76 49.67
C HIS A 592 5.76 36.58 48.16
N GLN A 593 6.81 36.10 47.47
CA GLN A 593 6.72 35.55 46.16
C GLN A 593 6.10 34.15 46.25
N THR A 594 4.86 33.99 45.85
CA THR A 594 4.30 32.68 45.49
C THR A 594 4.43 32.52 43.99
N GLY A 595 5.44 31.77 43.57
CA GLY A 595 5.61 31.36 42.18
C GLY A 595 4.55 30.32 41.80
N GLN A 596 3.62 30.73 40.97
CA GLN A 596 2.92 29.77 40.07
C GLN A 596 3.52 29.94 38.69
N ALA A 597 4.28 28.92 38.26
CA ALA A 597 4.77 28.82 36.89
C ALA A 597 3.57 28.53 35.99
N ALA A 598 3.10 29.56 35.30
CA ALA A 598 2.26 29.36 34.12
C ALA A 598 3.16 28.82 33.01
N VAL A 599 2.95 27.58 32.64
CA VAL A 599 3.52 27.03 31.41
C VAL A 599 2.82 27.75 30.26
N GLN A 600 3.47 28.73 29.67
CA GLN A 600 3.06 29.33 28.42
C GLN A 600 3.40 28.31 27.31
N ASP A 601 2.38 27.88 26.55
CA ASP A 601 2.54 27.28 25.22
C ASP A 601 3.19 28.31 24.28
N ALA A 602 4.51 28.42 24.34
CA ALA A 602 5.27 29.21 23.40
C ALA A 602 5.44 28.38 22.10
N LEU A 603 4.70 28.77 21.10
CA LEU A 603 4.97 28.36 19.72
C LEU A 603 6.42 28.72 19.37
N PRO A 604 7.22 27.82 18.79
CA PRO A 604 8.56 28.14 18.34
C PRO A 604 8.50 29.03 17.10
N GLU A 605 8.60 30.33 17.24
CA GLU A 605 9.01 31.20 16.15
C GLU A 605 10.49 30.95 15.86
N LEU A 606 10.76 30.36 14.72
CA LEU A 606 12.10 30.31 14.14
C LEU A 606 12.51 31.73 13.74
N GLN A 607 13.26 32.43 14.59
CA GLN A 607 13.96 33.63 14.16
C GLN A 607 15.00 33.24 13.11
N VAL A 608 14.73 33.63 11.86
CA VAL A 608 15.67 33.48 10.74
C VAL A 608 16.83 34.44 10.98
N ALA A 609 17.93 33.92 11.50
CA ALA A 609 19.21 34.61 11.42
C ALA A 609 19.67 34.58 9.96
N ASN A 610 19.65 35.73 9.30
CA ASN A 610 20.26 35.95 7.97
C ASN A 610 21.77 35.64 8.05
N ALA A 611 22.14 34.45 7.67
CA ALA A 611 23.51 34.08 7.37
C ALA A 611 23.61 33.69 5.89
N ASN A 612 23.83 34.71 5.05
CA ASN A 612 24.37 34.50 3.71
C ASN A 612 25.71 33.75 3.83
N LYS A 613 25.70 32.43 3.58
CA LYS A 613 26.89 31.67 3.22
C LYS A 613 26.53 30.71 2.08
N GLU A 614 27.20 30.94 0.96
CA GLU A 614 27.16 30.12 -0.25
C GLU A 614 27.26 28.64 0.05
N VAL A 615 26.25 27.88 -0.35
CA VAL A 615 26.31 26.42 -0.43
C VAL A 615 26.87 26.07 -1.81
N LYS A 616 28.11 25.59 -1.85
CA LYS A 616 28.71 25.02 -3.06
C LYS A 616 28.00 23.72 -3.42
N HIS A 617 27.32 23.76 -4.56
CA HIS A 617 26.79 22.57 -5.21
C HIS A 617 27.91 21.64 -5.68
N PHE A 618 27.93 20.41 -5.22
CA PHE A 618 28.65 19.35 -5.91
C PHE A 618 27.79 18.85 -7.08
N ARG A 619 28.11 19.34 -8.26
CA ARG A 619 27.67 18.74 -9.53
C ARG A 619 28.80 17.87 -10.05
N THR A 620 28.57 16.58 -10.19
CA THR A 620 29.37 15.76 -11.09
C THR A 620 28.81 15.96 -12.49
N ALA A 621 29.55 16.69 -13.30
CA ALA A 621 29.24 16.88 -14.71
C ALA A 621 30.10 15.93 -15.54
N SER A 622 29.46 15.20 -16.45
CA SER A 622 30.10 14.78 -17.70
C SER A 622 29.44 15.52 -18.84
N ALA A 623 30.13 16.51 -19.38
CA ALA A 623 29.70 17.27 -20.53
C ALA A 623 30.32 16.70 -21.79
N ILE A 624 29.51 16.37 -22.78
CA ILE A 624 29.92 16.27 -24.18
C ILE A 624 29.30 17.45 -24.90
N LYS A 625 30.20 18.30 -25.42
CA LYS A 625 29.85 19.44 -26.27
C LYS A 625 29.49 18.97 -27.68
N GLY A 626 28.33 19.37 -28.18
CA GLY A 626 27.99 19.31 -29.58
C GLY A 626 27.34 20.63 -30.03
N ASN A 627 27.98 21.35 -30.96
CA ASN A 627 27.55 22.62 -31.52
C ASN A 627 26.20 22.50 -32.25
N VAL A 628 25.26 23.37 -31.93
CA VAL A 628 24.07 23.60 -32.76
C VAL A 628 24.18 24.96 -33.42
N LYS A 629 24.25 24.97 -34.76
CA LYS A 629 24.05 26.16 -35.62
C LYS A 629 22.53 26.35 -35.82
N THR A 630 22.12 27.58 -35.63
CA THR A 630 20.79 28.11 -36.00
C THR A 630 20.56 28.10 -37.49
N LEU A 631 19.35 27.74 -37.93
CA LEU A 631 18.81 28.07 -39.26
C LEU A 631 17.32 28.43 -39.17
N PRO A 632 16.85 29.27 -40.10
CA PRO A 632 15.59 30.00 -39.98
C PRO A 632 14.39 29.29 -40.63
N ASN A 633 13.23 29.77 -40.23
CA ASN A 633 11.87 29.46 -40.66
C ASN A 633 11.65 29.74 -42.16
N THR A 634 11.04 28.80 -42.93
CA THR A 634 10.07 29.10 -43.99
C THR A 634 9.28 27.84 -44.40
N GLY A 635 8.06 27.89 -44.37
CA GLY A 635 6.80 27.62 -44.97
C GLY A 635 6.62 26.51 -46.04
N THR A 636 5.43 25.90 -45.88
CA THR A 636 4.44 25.42 -46.88
C THR A 636 4.69 24.14 -47.68
N THR A 637 3.69 23.26 -47.46
CA THR A 637 2.85 22.44 -48.39
C THR A 637 3.40 21.23 -49.13
N THR A 638 2.58 20.19 -49.00
CA THR A 638 2.07 19.18 -49.96
C THR A 638 2.93 18.00 -50.43
N ASP A 639 2.30 16.88 -50.23
CA ASP A 639 2.12 15.68 -51.09
C ASP A 639 3.25 14.71 -51.43
N ALA A 640 2.88 13.48 -51.17
CA ALA A 640 2.92 12.29 -52.03
C ALA A 640 4.22 11.48 -52.19
N SER A 641 4.06 10.24 -51.79
CA SER A 641 4.37 9.00 -52.51
C SER A 641 5.80 8.52 -52.73
N MET A 642 5.92 7.28 -52.33
CA MET A 642 6.52 6.15 -53.03
C MET A 642 8.04 5.87 -52.99
N VAL A 643 8.29 4.62 -52.52
CA VAL A 643 9.14 3.58 -53.14
C VAL A 643 10.67 3.69 -53.02
N GLY A 644 11.24 2.65 -52.47
CA GLY A 644 12.46 2.08 -53.05
C GLY A 644 13.54 1.57 -52.10
N LEU A 645 13.51 0.28 -51.85
CA LEU A 645 14.55 -0.72 -52.06
C LEU A 645 16.05 -0.38 -51.93
N GLY A 646 16.75 -1.30 -51.27
CA GLY A 646 18.13 -1.68 -51.58
C GLY A 646 18.95 -1.92 -50.32
N LEU A 647 19.11 -3.09 -49.81
CA LEU A 647 19.93 -4.25 -50.19
C LEU A 647 21.43 -4.09 -49.97
N LEU A 648 21.97 -5.15 -49.40
CA LEU A 648 23.34 -5.71 -49.40
C LEU A 648 24.16 -5.45 -48.16
N ALA A 649 24.38 -6.47 -47.31
CA ALA A 649 25.26 -7.63 -47.41
C ALA A 649 26.73 -7.19 -47.20
N ALA A 650 27.56 -7.83 -46.46
CA ALA A 650 27.96 -9.22 -46.39
C ALA A 650 29.04 -9.41 -45.34
N THR A 651 29.07 -10.60 -44.75
CA THR A 651 30.18 -11.56 -44.61
C THR A 651 31.40 -11.12 -43.78
N SER A 652 32.01 -11.92 -42.90
CA SER A 652 32.49 -13.32 -42.98
C SER A 652 32.92 -13.71 -41.55
N LEU A 653 32.61 -14.90 -41.05
CA LEU A 653 33.32 -16.16 -41.13
C LEU A 653 34.75 -16.17 -40.55
N VAL A 654 35.01 -17.07 -39.59
CA VAL A 654 36.00 -18.14 -39.50
C VAL A 654 36.01 -18.71 -38.08
N ILE A 655 35.45 -19.85 -37.73
CA ILE A 655 35.94 -21.23 -37.64
C ILE A 655 37.33 -21.40 -36.98
N SER A 656 37.38 -22.16 -35.88
CA SER A 656 38.28 -23.28 -35.60
C SER A 656 38.02 -23.80 -34.17
N ARG A 657 37.40 -24.93 -33.92
CA ARG A 657 37.84 -26.31 -33.80
C ARG A 657 39.16 -26.52 -32.99
N ARG A 658 39.06 -27.20 -31.86
CA ARG A 658 39.42 -28.60 -31.57
C ARG A 658 39.72 -28.81 -30.08
N LYS A 659 39.03 -29.83 -29.53
CA LYS A 659 39.46 -31.13 -28.95
C LYS A 659 40.18 -31.05 -27.60
N ALA A 660 39.63 -31.64 -26.61
CA ALA A 660 39.40 -33.02 -26.17
C ALA A 660 40.44 -33.49 -25.13
N ASN A 661 39.91 -34.18 -24.14
CA ASN A 661 40.54 -35.18 -23.25
C ASN A 661 41.25 -34.68 -21.96
N LYS A 662 40.67 -34.86 -20.83
CA LYS A 662 40.64 -36.03 -19.93
C LYS A 662 39.58 -35.87 -18.89
#